data_3a3a5ab7e9bdc17e677c7a09a83f6a4d
#
_entry.id   3a3a5ab7e9bdc17e677c7a09a83f6a4d
#
_cell.length_a   1.000
_cell.length_b   1.000
_cell.length_c   1.000
_cell.angle_alpha   90.00
_cell.angle_beta   90.00
_cell.angle_gamma   90.00
#
_symmetry.space_group_name_H-M   'P 1'
#
loop_
_entity.id
_entity.type
_entity.pdbx_description
1 polymer ?
#
loop_
_entity_poly.entity_id
_entity_poly.type
_entity_poly.pdbx_seq_one_letter_code
_entity_poly.pdbx_strand_id
1 'polypeptide(L)'
;MEPIKTFTYDEAFEASLKYFAGDELAARVWVNKYAMKDSFGNIFEQSPDQMHWRIANEVARIEKKYNNPMSAEQVFELLDHFRYIIPAGSPMTGIGNNLQVASLSNCFVIGLDGNADSYGAILRIDEEQVQLMKRRGGVGHDLSHLRPKGSPVNNSALTSTGLVPFMERYSNSTREVAQDGRRGALMLSVSIKHPDAEAFIDAKMTEGKVTGANVSVKIDDEFMQCAVDGKPYMQKFPVDSTDPQFTKEVDAKALWEKIVHNAWKSAEPGVLFWDTITRESIPDCYADLGFRTVSTNPCGEIPLCPYDSCRLLSINLYSYVVNPFTPEAYFDFDLFKKHVFMAQRIMDDIVDLELEKIDAIMAKIKTDPQNDEVKGTEYHLWEKIKKKSGMGRRTGVGITAEGDMIAAMGLRYGTQEATDFSVSVHKTLALTAYRSSVEMAKERGAFEVFDAKREENNPFLLRIKDADAELYADIMKYGRRNIACLTIAPTGTTSLMTQTTSGIEPVFLPVYKRRRKVNPNDESVHVDYVDEVGDSFEEYIVYHKKFMTWMEVNGYDTTKKYTQEEIDQLVAKSPYYKATANDVDWLMKVKMQGAIQKWVDHSISVTVNLPNDVDEQLVNRLYVEAWRSGCKGCTIYRDGSRSGVMISVSKKDKKENAAAADVENAPGVPCKRPEVTEVRPQVLDCDVVRFQNNKEKWVAFVGLLNGYPYEIFTGLQDDEEGIVLPKTVVKGKIIKNVDETGKRRYDFQFENKRGYKTTVEGLSEKFNPEYWNYAKLISGVLRYRMPIDHVIRLVSSLQLKSESINTWKNGVERALKKYITDGTEAKGQKCPQCGQETLVYQEGCLICKNCGASRCG
;
A
#
# COMPACT_ATOMS: atom_id res chain seq x y z
N MET A 1 -37.15 -17.34 13.56
CA MET A 1 -36.27 -16.88 12.51
C MET A 1 -35.64 -18.11 11.90
N GLU A 2 -35.79 -18.32 10.61
CA GLU A 2 -35.05 -19.36 9.92
C GLU A 2 -33.57 -19.10 10.11
N PRO A 3 -32.73 -20.14 10.32
CA PRO A 3 -31.29 -19.94 10.45
C PRO A 3 -30.75 -19.32 9.15
N ILE A 4 -30.12 -18.16 9.28
CA ILE A 4 -29.47 -17.53 8.12
C ILE A 4 -28.42 -18.50 7.60
N LYS A 5 -28.49 -18.87 6.33
CA LYS A 5 -27.59 -19.84 5.69
C LYS A 5 -26.17 -19.28 5.65
N THR A 6 -25.21 -20.05 6.10
CA THR A 6 -23.78 -19.77 5.98
C THR A 6 -23.12 -20.71 4.97
N PHE A 7 -21.99 -20.27 4.42
CA PHE A 7 -21.22 -21.03 3.44
C PHE A 7 -19.79 -21.22 3.94
N THR A 8 -19.19 -22.34 3.57
CA THR A 8 -17.76 -22.55 3.77
C THR A 8 -16.96 -21.69 2.77
N TYR A 9 -15.67 -21.51 3.06
CA TYR A 9 -14.79 -20.82 2.14
C TYR A 9 -14.75 -21.48 0.75
N ASP A 10 -14.68 -22.81 0.72
CA ASP A 10 -14.58 -23.57 -0.53
C ASP A 10 -15.88 -23.46 -1.35
N GLU A 11 -17.04 -23.55 -0.73
CA GLU A 11 -18.33 -23.33 -1.42
C GLU A 11 -18.44 -21.95 -2.04
N ALA A 12 -18.03 -20.90 -1.29
CA ALA A 12 -18.05 -19.53 -1.79
C ALA A 12 -16.97 -19.30 -2.88
N PHE A 13 -15.80 -19.94 -2.75
CA PHE A 13 -14.75 -19.86 -3.75
C PHE A 13 -15.12 -20.53 -5.06
N GLU A 14 -15.67 -21.75 -5.01
CA GLU A 14 -16.10 -22.49 -6.22
C GLU A 14 -17.22 -21.77 -6.98
N ALA A 15 -18.22 -21.22 -6.26
CA ALA A 15 -19.29 -20.45 -6.87
C ALA A 15 -18.76 -19.15 -7.50
N SER A 16 -17.87 -18.44 -6.79
CA SER A 16 -17.22 -17.24 -7.30
C SER A 16 -16.32 -17.51 -8.48
N LEU A 17 -15.61 -18.65 -8.50
CA LEU A 17 -14.76 -19.06 -9.63
C LEU A 17 -15.58 -19.22 -10.91
N LYS A 18 -16.78 -19.79 -10.82
CA LYS A 18 -17.71 -19.88 -11.94
C LYS A 18 -18.19 -18.50 -12.38
N TYR A 19 -18.53 -17.62 -11.44
CA TYR A 19 -18.96 -16.25 -11.73
C TYR A 19 -17.90 -15.44 -12.48
N PHE A 20 -16.62 -15.60 -12.12
CA PHE A 20 -15.48 -14.94 -12.77
C PHE A 20 -14.88 -15.71 -13.96
N ALA A 21 -15.63 -16.68 -14.52
CA ALA A 21 -15.19 -17.47 -15.66
C ALA A 21 -13.79 -18.11 -15.49
N GLY A 22 -13.52 -18.65 -14.30
CA GLY A 22 -12.27 -19.34 -13.98
C GLY A 22 -11.12 -18.45 -13.48
N ASP A 23 -11.36 -17.17 -13.26
CA ASP A 23 -10.34 -16.28 -12.68
C ASP A 23 -10.22 -16.47 -11.16
N GLU A 24 -9.24 -17.28 -10.75
CA GLU A 24 -8.98 -17.59 -9.34
C GLU A 24 -8.65 -16.34 -8.51
N LEU A 25 -7.92 -15.37 -9.10
CA LEU A 25 -7.51 -14.18 -8.37
C LEU A 25 -8.72 -13.31 -8.02
N ALA A 26 -9.59 -13.08 -8.99
CA ALA A 26 -10.83 -12.34 -8.79
C ALA A 26 -11.73 -13.03 -7.75
N ALA A 27 -11.90 -14.37 -7.86
CA ALA A 27 -12.68 -15.15 -6.91
C ALA A 27 -12.13 -15.07 -5.48
N ARG A 28 -10.81 -15.29 -5.29
CA ARG A 28 -10.16 -15.18 -3.97
C ARG A 28 -10.29 -13.79 -3.37
N VAL A 29 -10.12 -12.75 -4.20
CA VAL A 29 -10.24 -11.35 -3.74
C VAL A 29 -11.65 -11.07 -3.26
N TRP A 30 -12.66 -11.50 -4.00
CA TRP A 30 -14.05 -11.28 -3.60
C TRP A 30 -14.39 -12.02 -2.29
N VAL A 31 -14.11 -13.32 -2.20
CA VAL A 31 -14.41 -14.13 -1.00
C VAL A 31 -13.71 -13.57 0.24
N ASN A 32 -12.42 -13.20 0.11
CA ASN A 32 -11.64 -12.73 1.25
C ASN A 32 -12.03 -11.33 1.71
N LYS A 33 -12.40 -10.42 0.79
CA LYS A 33 -12.50 -8.99 1.10
C LYS A 33 -13.93 -8.44 1.05
N TYR A 34 -14.83 -9.02 0.26
CA TYR A 34 -16.11 -8.39 -0.09
C TYR A 34 -17.36 -9.21 0.24
N ALA A 35 -17.27 -10.54 0.24
CA ALA A 35 -18.38 -11.39 0.70
C ALA A 35 -18.85 -10.97 2.09
N MET A 36 -20.16 -10.91 2.29
CA MET A 36 -20.75 -10.53 3.58
C MET A 36 -20.33 -11.50 4.67
N LYS A 37 -19.78 -10.97 5.75
CA LYS A 37 -19.31 -11.73 6.92
C LYS A 37 -19.80 -11.10 8.21
N ASP A 38 -19.93 -11.93 9.24
CA ASP A 38 -20.06 -11.45 10.62
C ASP A 38 -18.68 -11.18 11.27
N SER A 39 -18.69 -10.81 12.54
CA SER A 39 -17.47 -10.56 13.32
C SER A 39 -16.68 -11.85 13.67
N PHE A 40 -17.25 -13.03 13.39
CA PHE A 40 -16.60 -14.33 13.60
C PHE A 40 -16.01 -14.92 12.30
N GLY A 41 -16.21 -14.24 11.16
CA GLY A 41 -15.72 -14.67 9.86
C GLY A 41 -16.64 -15.64 9.12
N ASN A 42 -17.85 -15.90 9.61
CA ASN A 42 -18.85 -16.69 8.90
C ASN A 42 -19.27 -15.96 7.61
N ILE A 43 -19.34 -16.70 6.49
CA ILE A 43 -19.65 -16.15 5.16
C ILE A 43 -21.15 -16.35 4.90
N PHE A 44 -21.86 -15.30 4.50
CA PHE A 44 -23.30 -15.28 4.26
C PHE A 44 -23.66 -15.10 2.78
N GLU A 45 -22.70 -14.96 1.90
CA GLU A 45 -22.88 -14.84 0.45
C GLU A 45 -22.01 -15.86 -0.26
N GLN A 46 -22.58 -16.59 -1.21
CA GLN A 46 -21.88 -17.63 -1.95
C GLN A 46 -21.15 -17.09 -3.17
N SER A 47 -21.69 -16.03 -3.81
CA SER A 47 -21.17 -15.45 -5.05
C SER A 47 -21.49 -13.95 -5.16
N PRO A 48 -20.77 -13.22 -6.04
CA PRO A 48 -20.92 -11.76 -6.18
C PRO A 48 -22.33 -11.30 -6.54
N ASP A 49 -23.11 -12.07 -7.26
CA ASP A 49 -24.50 -11.73 -7.62
C ASP A 49 -25.38 -11.53 -6.38
N GLN A 50 -25.19 -12.34 -5.33
CA GLN A 50 -25.91 -12.17 -4.06
C GLN A 50 -25.54 -10.84 -3.38
N MET A 51 -24.28 -10.44 -3.41
CA MET A 51 -23.84 -9.12 -2.96
C MET A 51 -24.49 -8.01 -3.78
N HIS A 52 -24.52 -8.14 -5.10
CA HIS A 52 -25.13 -7.15 -5.96
C HIS A 52 -26.63 -7.00 -5.72
N TRP A 53 -27.34 -8.10 -5.50
CA TRP A 53 -28.76 -8.06 -5.11
C TRP A 53 -28.99 -7.41 -3.74
N ARG A 54 -28.13 -7.68 -2.76
CA ARG A 54 -28.18 -7.03 -1.44
C ARG A 54 -28.05 -5.50 -1.58
N ILE A 55 -27.07 -5.04 -2.35
CA ILE A 55 -26.85 -3.62 -2.62
C ILE A 55 -28.03 -3.03 -3.38
N ALA A 56 -28.47 -3.67 -4.44
CA ALA A 56 -29.58 -3.20 -5.27
C ALA A 56 -30.90 -3.05 -4.47
N ASN A 57 -31.20 -4.00 -3.60
CA ASN A 57 -32.40 -3.94 -2.74
C ASN A 57 -32.34 -2.76 -1.75
N GLU A 58 -31.17 -2.49 -1.17
CA GLU A 58 -31.00 -1.38 -0.23
C GLU A 58 -31.06 0.00 -0.93
N VAL A 59 -30.45 0.12 -2.12
CA VAL A 59 -30.57 1.33 -2.94
C VAL A 59 -32.05 1.56 -3.33
N ALA A 60 -32.74 0.53 -3.81
CA ALA A 60 -34.15 0.62 -4.16
C ALA A 60 -35.04 0.94 -2.93
N ARG A 61 -34.66 0.49 -1.73
CA ARG A 61 -35.32 0.89 -0.49
C ARG A 61 -35.23 2.39 -0.22
N ILE A 62 -34.05 2.98 -0.42
CA ILE A 62 -33.84 4.42 -0.29
C ILE A 62 -34.60 5.18 -1.39
N GLU A 63 -34.52 4.73 -2.63
CA GLU A 63 -35.20 5.34 -3.79
C GLU A 63 -36.70 5.49 -3.59
N LYS A 64 -37.35 4.56 -2.89
CA LYS A 64 -38.78 4.63 -2.55
C LYS A 64 -39.17 5.83 -1.67
N LYS A 65 -38.20 6.54 -1.08
CA LYS A 65 -38.45 7.81 -0.36
C LYS A 65 -38.63 8.99 -1.32
N TYR A 66 -38.30 8.83 -2.58
CA TYR A 66 -38.24 9.89 -3.59
C TYR A 66 -39.15 9.58 -4.79
N ASN A 67 -39.34 10.61 -5.65
CA ASN A 67 -40.14 10.45 -6.87
C ASN A 67 -39.35 9.66 -7.93
N ASN A 68 -40.07 8.94 -8.79
CA ASN A 68 -39.49 8.13 -9.88
C ASN A 68 -38.36 7.20 -9.42
N PRO A 69 -38.62 6.32 -8.45
CA PRO A 69 -37.60 5.46 -7.87
C PRO A 69 -37.04 4.46 -8.88
N MET A 70 -35.74 4.24 -8.85
CA MET A 70 -35.11 3.11 -9.53
C MET A 70 -35.52 1.81 -8.86
N SER A 71 -35.79 0.76 -9.65
CA SER A 71 -36.05 -0.57 -9.13
C SER A 71 -34.76 -1.30 -8.73
N ALA A 72 -34.86 -2.34 -7.91
CA ALA A 72 -33.73 -3.17 -7.56
C ALA A 72 -33.10 -3.86 -8.80
N GLU A 73 -33.95 -4.25 -9.77
CA GLU A 73 -33.50 -4.87 -11.02
C GLU A 73 -32.66 -3.89 -11.85
N GLN A 74 -33.09 -2.64 -11.96
CA GLN A 74 -32.34 -1.60 -12.69
C GLN A 74 -30.98 -1.34 -12.05
N VAL A 75 -30.90 -1.33 -10.72
CA VAL A 75 -29.62 -1.18 -10.00
C VAL A 75 -28.78 -2.43 -10.14
N PHE A 76 -29.36 -3.62 -10.04
CA PHE A 76 -28.64 -4.88 -10.22
C PHE A 76 -27.99 -5.01 -11.60
N GLU A 77 -28.70 -4.65 -12.67
CA GLU A 77 -28.18 -4.67 -14.06
C GLU A 77 -26.93 -3.78 -14.22
N LEU A 78 -26.83 -2.69 -13.47
CA LEU A 78 -25.65 -1.82 -13.47
C LEU A 78 -24.45 -2.44 -12.73
N LEU A 79 -24.70 -3.24 -11.70
CA LEU A 79 -23.69 -3.82 -10.82
C LEU A 79 -23.18 -5.18 -11.30
N ASP A 80 -24.08 -5.99 -11.89
CA ASP A 80 -23.83 -7.40 -12.17
C ASP A 80 -22.60 -7.62 -13.06
N HIS A 81 -21.84 -8.65 -12.75
CA HIS A 81 -20.55 -8.95 -13.37
C HIS A 81 -19.52 -7.81 -13.29
N PHE A 82 -19.69 -6.85 -12.36
CA PHE A 82 -18.84 -5.64 -12.26
C PHE A 82 -18.72 -4.91 -13.61
N ARG A 83 -19.80 -4.98 -14.40
CA ARG A 83 -19.78 -4.57 -15.79
C ARG A 83 -19.73 -3.06 -15.95
N TYR A 84 -20.65 -2.33 -15.31
CA TYR A 84 -20.80 -0.89 -15.53
C TYR A 84 -20.41 -0.05 -14.31
N ILE A 85 -20.92 -0.40 -13.13
CA ILE A 85 -20.78 0.36 -11.90
C ILE A 85 -20.21 -0.53 -10.81
N ILE A 86 -19.19 -0.06 -10.13
CA ILE A 86 -18.49 -0.79 -9.06
C ILE A 86 -18.43 0.09 -7.83
N PRO A 87 -19.25 -0.14 -6.79
CA PRO A 87 -19.09 0.52 -5.51
C PRO A 87 -17.72 0.20 -4.90
N ALA A 88 -17.15 1.12 -4.14
CA ALA A 88 -15.89 0.86 -3.46
C ALA A 88 -16.06 -0.13 -2.28
N GLY A 89 -14.94 -0.54 -1.69
CA GLY A 89 -14.93 -1.65 -0.73
C GLY A 89 -15.84 -1.48 0.47
N SER A 90 -15.93 -0.28 1.06
CA SER A 90 -16.81 -0.06 2.22
C SER A 90 -18.29 -0.14 1.86
N PRO A 91 -18.78 0.49 0.77
CA PRO A 91 -20.14 0.25 0.27
C PRO A 91 -20.42 -1.23 -0.04
N MET A 92 -19.50 -1.93 -0.76
CA MET A 92 -19.71 -3.34 -1.10
C MET A 92 -19.89 -4.24 0.12
N THR A 93 -19.08 -4.04 1.16
CA THR A 93 -19.14 -4.87 2.37
C THR A 93 -20.21 -4.44 3.36
N GLY A 94 -20.57 -3.16 3.39
CA GLY A 94 -21.37 -2.55 4.45
C GLY A 94 -22.84 -2.33 4.11
N ILE A 95 -23.20 -2.06 2.85
CA ILE A 95 -24.60 -1.86 2.46
C ILE A 95 -25.41 -3.13 2.74
N GLY A 96 -26.49 -3.02 3.52
CA GLY A 96 -27.31 -4.14 3.89
C GLY A 96 -26.68 -5.16 4.86
N ASN A 97 -25.41 -4.96 5.24
CA ASN A 97 -24.76 -5.79 6.26
C ASN A 97 -25.06 -5.24 7.66
N ASN A 98 -25.90 -5.94 8.40
CA ASN A 98 -26.26 -5.60 9.79
C ASN A 98 -25.50 -6.47 10.81
N LEU A 99 -24.62 -7.36 10.36
CA LEU A 99 -23.79 -8.24 11.20
C LEU A 99 -22.53 -7.54 11.69
N GLN A 100 -22.08 -6.50 10.97
CA GLN A 100 -20.97 -5.66 11.34
C GLN A 100 -21.40 -4.19 11.36
N VAL A 101 -21.04 -3.47 12.42
CA VAL A 101 -21.35 -2.05 12.57
C VAL A 101 -20.15 -1.24 12.08
N ALA A 102 -20.16 -0.92 10.78
CA ALA A 102 -19.10 -0.18 10.09
C ALA A 102 -19.67 0.92 9.20
N SER A 103 -18.86 1.91 8.85
CA SER A 103 -19.20 2.99 7.94
C SER A 103 -19.17 2.51 6.48
N LEU A 104 -19.96 3.18 5.62
CA LEU A 104 -19.91 3.02 4.17
C LEU A 104 -18.90 3.99 3.53
N SER A 105 -18.39 4.96 4.29
CA SER A 105 -17.35 5.88 3.81
C SER A 105 -16.00 5.19 3.84
N ASN A 106 -15.23 5.38 2.76
CA ASN A 106 -13.88 4.82 2.64
C ASN A 106 -12.84 5.69 3.33
N CYS A 107 -13.06 7.02 3.32
CA CYS A 107 -12.04 8.00 3.65
C CYS A 107 -12.64 9.16 4.45
N PHE A 108 -11.84 9.61 5.43
CA PHE A 108 -12.17 10.72 6.33
C PHE A 108 -10.97 11.64 6.45
N VAL A 109 -11.24 12.92 6.71
CA VAL A 109 -10.27 13.85 7.24
C VAL A 109 -10.76 14.31 8.61
N ILE A 110 -9.86 14.35 9.59
CA ILE A 110 -10.13 14.84 10.93
C ILE A 110 -9.26 16.06 11.23
N GLY A 111 -9.63 16.82 12.22
CA GLY A 111 -8.94 17.99 12.69
C GLY A 111 -9.85 18.72 13.67
N LEU A 112 -9.30 19.44 14.61
CA LEU A 112 -10.09 20.25 15.53
C LEU A 112 -10.31 21.64 14.97
N ASP A 113 -11.46 22.23 15.26
CA ASP A 113 -11.71 23.62 14.95
C ASP A 113 -10.76 24.52 15.71
N GLY A 114 -10.10 25.46 15.02
CA GLY A 114 -9.16 26.40 15.62
C GLY A 114 -7.75 25.81 15.83
N ASN A 115 -7.01 26.40 16.80
CA ASN A 115 -5.63 26.01 17.09
C ASN A 115 -5.58 24.73 17.93
N ALA A 116 -5.51 23.59 17.27
CA ALA A 116 -5.43 22.27 17.89
C ALA A 116 -3.99 21.88 18.27
N ASP A 117 -3.24 22.77 18.91
CA ASP A 117 -1.81 22.63 19.22
C ASP A 117 -1.56 22.33 20.72
N SER A 118 -2.58 21.99 21.49
CA SER A 118 -2.41 21.52 22.86
C SER A 118 -2.18 20.01 22.89
N TYR A 119 -1.51 19.52 23.93
CA TYR A 119 -1.31 18.07 24.11
C TYR A 119 -2.63 17.29 24.15
N GLY A 120 -3.67 17.88 24.79
CA GLY A 120 -5.01 17.30 24.80
C GLY A 120 -5.61 17.19 23.40
N ALA A 121 -5.43 18.21 22.55
CA ALA A 121 -5.89 18.18 21.17
C ALA A 121 -5.14 17.13 20.32
N ILE A 122 -3.83 17.02 20.49
CA ILE A 122 -2.99 16.01 19.81
C ILE A 122 -3.45 14.59 20.16
N LEU A 123 -3.68 14.32 21.45
CA LEU A 123 -4.17 13.01 21.91
C LEU A 123 -5.60 12.73 21.45
N ARG A 124 -6.44 13.77 21.39
CA ARG A 124 -7.81 13.65 20.88
C ARG A 124 -7.81 13.24 19.40
N ILE A 125 -6.96 13.83 18.57
CA ILE A 125 -6.81 13.45 17.16
C ILE A 125 -6.33 11.99 17.03
N ASP A 126 -5.39 11.56 17.88
CA ASP A 126 -4.91 10.18 17.91
C ASP A 126 -6.03 9.18 18.23
N GLU A 127 -6.85 9.48 19.23
CA GLU A 127 -8.02 8.67 19.57
C GLU A 127 -9.05 8.66 18.42
N GLU A 128 -9.42 9.82 17.88
CA GLU A 128 -10.38 9.93 16.77
C GLU A 128 -9.92 9.13 15.55
N GLN A 129 -8.61 9.16 15.23
CA GLN A 129 -8.01 8.38 14.16
C GLN A 129 -8.27 6.89 14.34
N VAL A 130 -8.00 6.35 15.52
CA VAL A 130 -8.20 4.92 15.85
C VAL A 130 -9.68 4.55 15.80
N GLN A 131 -10.56 5.41 16.32
CA GLN A 131 -12.01 5.20 16.32
C GLN A 131 -12.57 5.09 14.90
N LEU A 132 -12.06 5.85 13.93
CA LEU A 132 -12.44 5.74 12.52
C LEU A 132 -11.88 4.48 11.87
N MET A 133 -10.61 4.15 12.13
CA MET A 133 -9.96 3.00 11.53
C MET A 133 -10.62 1.69 11.95
N LYS A 134 -11.06 1.55 13.20
CA LYS A 134 -11.80 0.37 13.64
C LYS A 134 -13.17 0.19 12.96
N ARG A 135 -13.70 1.28 12.34
CA ARG A 135 -14.94 1.28 11.53
C ARG A 135 -14.65 1.24 10.03
N ARG A 136 -13.44 0.80 9.61
CA ARG A 136 -12.97 0.62 8.24
C ARG A 136 -12.63 1.91 7.46
N GLY A 137 -12.58 3.06 8.12
CA GLY A 137 -12.20 4.33 7.51
C GLY A 137 -10.68 4.46 7.33
N GLY A 138 -10.24 4.97 6.17
CA GLY A 138 -8.91 5.57 6.00
C GLY A 138 -8.96 7.02 6.50
N VAL A 139 -7.90 7.50 7.14
CA VAL A 139 -7.88 8.80 7.81
C VAL A 139 -6.76 9.67 7.26
N GLY A 140 -7.03 10.96 7.10
CA GLY A 140 -6.02 11.97 6.87
C GLY A 140 -6.14 13.12 7.86
N HIS A 141 -5.02 13.71 8.25
CA HIS A 141 -5.03 14.98 8.98
C HIS A 141 -3.75 15.79 8.75
N ASP A 142 -3.86 17.09 8.99
CA ASP A 142 -2.82 18.05 8.74
C ASP A 142 -2.05 18.39 10.02
N LEU A 143 -0.75 18.52 9.93
CA LEU A 143 0.12 18.84 11.05
C LEU A 143 0.58 20.32 11.04
N SER A 144 0.15 21.13 10.07
CA SER A 144 0.62 22.52 9.91
C SER A 144 0.25 23.45 11.06
N HIS A 145 -0.72 23.03 11.89
CA HIS A 145 -1.16 23.80 13.07
C HIS A 145 -0.32 23.52 14.34
N LEU A 146 0.51 22.48 14.33
CA LEU A 146 1.40 22.18 15.45
C LEU A 146 2.60 23.13 15.44
N ARG A 147 2.97 23.66 16.61
CA ARG A 147 4.09 24.60 16.71
C ARG A 147 5.42 23.95 16.36
N PRO A 148 6.34 24.69 15.70
CA PRO A 148 7.63 24.16 15.29
C PRO A 148 8.54 23.87 16.47
N LYS A 149 9.58 23.06 16.20
CA LYS A 149 10.62 22.71 17.17
C LYS A 149 11.26 23.97 17.76
N GLY A 150 11.45 23.98 19.08
CA GLY A 150 12.06 25.10 19.81
C GLY A 150 11.09 26.22 20.18
N SER A 151 9.82 26.16 19.71
CA SER A 151 8.80 27.14 20.16
C SER A 151 8.53 27.02 21.64
N PRO A 152 8.27 28.14 22.35
CA PRO A 152 7.96 28.11 23.77
C PRO A 152 6.66 27.37 24.05
N VAL A 153 6.63 26.61 25.13
CA VAL A 153 5.45 25.94 25.68
C VAL A 153 5.28 26.31 27.14
N ASN A 154 4.03 26.47 27.58
CA ASN A 154 3.70 26.87 28.94
C ASN A 154 3.64 25.66 29.89
N ASN A 155 4.68 24.85 29.91
CA ASN A 155 4.82 23.70 30.80
C ASN A 155 6.29 23.48 31.16
N SER A 156 6.59 22.42 31.93
CA SER A 156 7.94 22.09 32.38
C SER A 156 8.95 21.74 31.29
N ALA A 157 8.49 21.46 30.08
CA ALA A 157 9.38 21.16 28.94
C ALA A 157 10.02 22.42 28.33
N LEU A 158 9.45 23.61 28.57
CA LEU A 158 9.86 24.91 28.09
C LEU A 158 9.81 25.11 26.58
N THR A 159 10.14 24.11 25.78
CA THR A 159 10.16 24.17 24.31
C THR A 159 9.49 22.95 23.66
N SER A 160 8.93 23.16 22.46
CA SER A 160 8.33 22.13 21.62
C SER A 160 9.39 21.22 21.00
N THR A 161 9.07 19.94 20.86
CA THR A 161 9.88 18.94 20.14
C THR A 161 9.67 18.98 18.62
N GLY A 162 8.67 19.73 18.13
CA GLY A 162 8.31 19.83 16.71
C GLY A 162 7.42 18.70 16.21
N LEU A 163 7.34 18.50 14.89
CA LEU A 163 6.36 17.62 14.24
C LEU A 163 6.69 16.13 14.34
N VAL A 164 7.97 15.75 14.22
CA VAL A 164 8.39 14.36 13.99
C VAL A 164 7.93 13.38 15.10
N PRO A 165 8.03 13.71 16.41
CA PRO A 165 7.54 12.79 17.45
C PRO A 165 6.03 12.53 17.37
N PHE A 166 5.24 13.49 16.93
CA PHE A 166 3.80 13.31 16.74
C PHE A 166 3.47 12.51 15.48
N MET A 167 4.29 12.64 14.43
CA MET A 167 4.17 11.75 13.24
C MET A 167 4.38 10.29 13.62
N GLU A 168 5.38 9.99 14.44
CA GLU A 168 5.65 8.64 14.94
C GLU A 168 4.50 8.13 15.81
N ARG A 169 3.95 8.96 16.67
CA ARG A 169 2.79 8.62 17.49
C ARG A 169 1.61 8.17 16.63
N TYR A 170 1.17 9.01 15.71
CA TYR A 170 0.04 8.71 14.83
C TYR A 170 0.30 7.50 13.91
N SER A 171 1.54 7.33 13.46
CA SER A 171 1.97 6.17 12.70
C SER A 171 1.88 4.88 13.53
N ASN A 172 2.26 4.90 14.81
CA ASN A 172 2.19 3.75 15.70
C ASN A 172 0.75 3.33 15.95
N SER A 173 -0.12 4.28 16.31
CA SER A 173 -1.55 4.01 16.52
C SER A 173 -2.22 3.39 15.28
N THR A 174 -1.83 3.82 14.08
CA THR A 174 -2.32 3.21 12.83
C THR A 174 -1.94 1.73 12.70
N ARG A 175 -0.76 1.34 13.17
CA ARG A 175 -0.29 -0.05 13.09
C ARG A 175 -0.98 -0.98 14.09
N GLU A 176 -1.50 -0.45 15.17
CA GLU A 176 -2.24 -1.19 16.20
C GLU A 176 -3.61 -1.67 15.71
N VAL A 177 -4.22 -0.93 14.77
CA VAL A 177 -5.57 -1.23 14.29
C VAL A 177 -5.54 -2.23 13.14
N ALA A 178 -6.02 -3.44 13.39
CA ALA A 178 -6.27 -4.45 12.38
C ALA A 178 -7.70 -4.30 11.81
N GLN A 179 -7.82 -4.31 10.48
CA GLN A 179 -9.10 -4.23 9.76
C GLN A 179 -9.35 -5.52 8.95
N ASP A 180 -9.50 -6.66 9.61
CA ASP A 180 -9.74 -7.95 8.95
C ASP A 180 -8.78 -8.20 7.76
N GLY A 181 -7.49 -8.28 8.07
CA GLY A 181 -6.42 -8.48 7.09
C GLY A 181 -5.98 -7.23 6.31
N ARG A 182 -6.56 -6.07 6.60
CA ARG A 182 -6.07 -4.76 6.15
C ARG A 182 -5.43 -4.01 7.32
N ARG A 183 -4.37 -3.28 7.06
CA ARG A 183 -3.82 -2.32 8.04
C ARG A 183 -4.63 -1.04 7.97
N GLY A 184 -4.68 -0.27 9.07
CA GLY A 184 -5.14 1.09 9.06
C GLY A 184 -4.40 1.89 7.96
N ALA A 185 -5.07 2.89 7.39
CA ALA A 185 -4.48 3.76 6.38
C ALA A 185 -4.52 5.20 6.86
N LEU A 186 -3.35 5.85 6.89
CA LEU A 186 -3.17 7.21 7.39
C LEU A 186 -2.46 8.08 6.35
N MET A 187 -2.93 9.33 6.20
CA MET A 187 -2.22 10.42 5.53
C MET A 187 -1.87 11.48 6.57
N LEU A 188 -0.59 11.84 6.64
CA LEU A 188 -0.11 13.02 7.35
C LEU A 188 0.34 14.06 6.33
N SER A 189 -0.16 15.28 6.44
CA SER A 189 0.23 16.38 5.57
C SER A 189 0.79 17.55 6.35
N VAL A 190 1.65 18.34 5.72
CA VAL A 190 2.16 19.60 6.24
C VAL A 190 2.28 20.64 5.12
N SER A 191 2.02 21.90 5.44
CA SER A 191 2.30 23.01 4.52
C SER A 191 3.81 23.24 4.39
N ILE A 192 4.29 23.47 3.18
CA ILE A 192 5.68 23.88 2.93
C ILE A 192 6.06 25.18 3.66
N LYS A 193 5.05 25.99 4.02
CA LYS A 193 5.22 27.21 4.85
C LYS A 193 5.67 26.92 6.27
N HIS A 194 5.49 25.72 6.76
CA HIS A 194 5.80 25.37 8.13
C HIS A 194 7.32 25.31 8.37
N PRO A 195 7.87 25.91 9.45
CA PRO A 195 9.31 25.91 9.73
C PRO A 195 9.95 24.51 9.88
N ASP A 196 9.17 23.50 10.30
CA ASP A 196 9.60 22.10 10.40
C ASP A 196 9.31 21.27 9.13
N ALA A 197 8.90 21.89 8.00
CA ALA A 197 8.60 21.15 6.79
C ALA A 197 9.79 20.31 6.30
N GLU A 198 11.01 20.78 6.46
CA GLU A 198 12.22 20.02 6.12
C GLU A 198 12.37 18.76 6.97
N ALA A 199 12.16 18.83 8.27
CA ALA A 199 12.19 17.68 9.17
C ALA A 199 11.07 16.67 8.86
N PHE A 200 9.89 17.15 8.46
CA PHE A 200 8.79 16.32 7.99
C PHE A 200 9.15 15.56 6.69
N ILE A 201 9.77 16.24 5.71
CA ILE A 201 10.22 15.67 4.44
C ILE A 201 11.22 14.54 4.70
N ASP A 202 12.11 14.71 5.67
CA ASP A 202 13.15 13.73 6.01
C ASP A 202 12.68 12.62 6.96
N ALA A 203 11.48 12.71 7.54
CA ALA A 203 11.03 11.82 8.62
C ALA A 203 11.03 10.33 8.24
N LYS A 204 10.76 10.00 6.98
CA LYS A 204 10.77 8.62 6.48
C LYS A 204 12.09 8.18 5.86
N MET A 205 13.08 9.04 5.79
CA MET A 205 14.42 8.69 5.31
C MET A 205 15.20 7.85 6.32
N THR A 206 14.80 7.87 7.59
CA THR A 206 15.28 6.94 8.61
C THR A 206 14.44 5.66 8.54
N GLU A 207 15.10 4.53 8.32
CA GLU A 207 14.44 3.23 8.21
C GLU A 207 13.66 2.90 9.52
N GLY A 208 12.46 2.33 9.36
CA GLY A 208 11.59 1.97 10.49
C GLY A 208 10.76 3.10 11.07
N LYS A 209 11.01 4.37 10.69
CA LYS A 209 10.22 5.51 11.19
C LYS A 209 8.99 5.79 10.34
N VAL A 210 7.91 6.19 11.00
CA VAL A 210 6.63 6.62 10.37
C VAL A 210 6.08 5.61 9.34
N THR A 211 6.27 4.32 9.58
CA THR A 211 5.91 3.24 8.63
C THR A 211 4.40 3.01 8.50
N GLY A 212 3.60 3.52 9.43
CA GLY A 212 2.14 3.40 9.43
C GLY A 212 1.40 4.53 8.71
N ALA A 213 2.10 5.52 8.16
CA ALA A 213 1.49 6.67 7.50
C ALA A 213 2.09 6.93 6.12
N ASN A 214 1.26 7.38 5.17
CA ASN A 214 1.71 8.10 3.99
C ASN A 214 1.96 9.56 4.39
N VAL A 215 2.96 10.19 3.81
CA VAL A 215 3.29 11.58 4.09
C VAL A 215 3.28 12.41 2.81
N SER A 216 2.67 13.60 2.87
CA SER A 216 2.58 14.50 1.71
C SER A 216 2.82 15.94 2.12
N VAL A 217 3.53 16.67 1.28
CA VAL A 217 3.79 18.10 1.48
C VAL A 217 2.81 18.92 0.64
N LYS A 218 2.16 19.89 1.28
CA LYS A 218 1.28 20.86 0.63
C LYS A 218 2.14 22.00 0.10
N ILE A 219 2.32 22.04 -1.22
CA ILE A 219 3.15 22.99 -1.94
C ILE A 219 2.26 24.12 -2.48
N ASP A 220 2.61 25.37 -2.23
CA ASP A 220 1.96 26.53 -2.83
C ASP A 220 2.66 27.02 -4.11
N ASP A 221 1.98 27.83 -4.89
CA ASP A 221 2.49 28.36 -6.16
C ASP A 221 3.70 29.28 -5.94
N GLU A 222 3.74 30.05 -4.85
CA GLU A 222 4.87 30.92 -4.48
C GLU A 222 6.14 30.12 -4.26
N PHE A 223 6.06 29.02 -3.49
CA PHE A 223 7.21 28.13 -3.28
C PHE A 223 7.72 27.51 -4.59
N MET A 224 6.79 27.01 -5.42
CA MET A 224 7.17 26.42 -6.72
C MET A 224 7.87 27.43 -7.60
N GLN A 225 7.35 28.68 -7.66
CA GLN A 225 7.98 29.74 -8.44
C GLN A 225 9.37 30.11 -7.88
N CYS A 226 9.52 30.22 -6.55
CA CYS A 226 10.81 30.46 -5.90
C CYS A 226 11.80 29.34 -6.19
N ALA A 227 11.36 28.08 -6.12
CA ALA A 227 12.21 26.93 -6.39
C ALA A 227 12.70 26.89 -7.84
N VAL A 228 11.83 27.21 -8.83
CA VAL A 228 12.20 27.29 -10.25
C VAL A 228 13.14 28.46 -10.53
N ASP A 229 12.91 29.61 -9.89
CA ASP A 229 13.71 30.82 -10.10
C ASP A 229 15.01 30.85 -9.25
N GLY A 230 15.20 29.90 -8.31
CA GLY A 230 16.34 29.88 -7.38
C GLY A 230 16.31 31.04 -6.38
N LYS A 231 15.13 31.44 -5.93
CA LYS A 231 14.90 32.51 -4.95
C LYS A 231 14.67 31.95 -3.54
N PRO A 232 14.97 32.73 -2.49
CA PRO A 232 14.62 32.35 -1.13
C PRO A 232 13.09 32.33 -0.95
N TYR A 233 12.63 31.50 0.00
CA TYR A 233 11.23 31.38 0.38
C TYR A 233 11.09 31.55 1.89
N MET A 234 10.02 32.23 2.32
CA MET A 234 9.80 32.51 3.74
C MET A 234 8.80 31.54 4.36
N GLN A 235 9.30 30.66 5.22
CA GLN A 235 8.48 29.84 6.10
C GLN A 235 8.00 30.65 7.30
N LYS A 236 6.80 30.33 7.81
CA LYS A 236 6.20 31.05 8.92
C LYS A 236 5.28 30.16 9.77
N PHE A 237 5.12 30.54 11.03
CA PHE A 237 4.14 29.91 11.93
C PHE A 237 3.43 30.97 12.80
N PRO A 238 2.11 30.93 12.96
CA PRO A 238 1.16 30.04 12.25
C PRO A 238 1.19 30.25 10.72
N VAL A 239 1.02 29.17 9.95
CA VAL A 239 1.23 29.16 8.47
C VAL A 239 0.29 30.10 7.71
N ASP A 240 -0.91 30.35 8.24
CA ASP A 240 -1.92 31.23 7.64
C ASP A 240 -1.94 32.63 8.28
N SER A 241 -1.04 32.95 9.23
CA SER A 241 -1.02 34.24 9.92
C SER A 241 -0.43 35.33 9.03
N THR A 242 -1.02 36.52 9.11
CA THR A 242 -0.45 37.76 8.58
C THR A 242 0.59 38.39 9.54
N ASP A 243 0.57 38.00 10.83
CA ASP A 243 1.53 38.38 11.88
C ASP A 243 2.12 37.10 12.52
N PRO A 244 3.05 36.40 11.84
CA PRO A 244 3.59 35.15 12.31
C PRO A 244 4.51 35.34 13.53
N GLN A 245 4.43 34.40 14.48
CA GLN A 245 5.30 34.34 15.65
C GLN A 245 6.73 33.89 15.31
N PHE A 246 6.86 33.08 14.25
CA PHE A 246 8.13 32.55 13.75
C PHE A 246 8.23 32.72 12.23
N THR A 247 9.40 33.16 11.79
CA THR A 247 9.74 33.20 10.37
C THR A 247 11.11 32.53 10.17
N LYS A 248 11.26 31.83 9.05
CA LYS A 248 12.52 31.19 8.65
C LYS A 248 12.67 31.31 7.15
N GLU A 249 13.72 32.00 6.72
CA GLU A 249 14.10 32.02 5.30
C GLU A 249 14.79 30.71 4.94
N VAL A 250 14.40 30.12 3.81
CA VAL A 250 14.98 28.88 3.27
C VAL A 250 15.32 29.03 1.80
N ASP A 251 16.32 28.31 1.34
CA ASP A 251 16.59 28.15 -0.09
C ASP A 251 15.51 27.23 -0.70
N ALA A 252 14.58 27.82 -1.46
CA ALA A 252 13.46 27.08 -2.04
C ALA A 252 13.94 25.99 -3.00
N LYS A 253 15.01 26.26 -3.77
CA LYS A 253 15.56 25.28 -4.73
C LYS A 253 16.16 24.08 -4.00
N ALA A 254 16.98 24.31 -2.99
CA ALA A 254 17.58 23.25 -2.20
C ALA A 254 16.53 22.39 -1.48
N LEU A 255 15.48 23.02 -0.92
CA LEU A 255 14.39 22.29 -0.29
C LEU A 255 13.57 21.49 -1.30
N TRP A 256 13.34 22.02 -2.50
CA TRP A 256 12.68 21.30 -3.59
C TRP A 256 13.51 20.11 -4.08
N GLU A 257 14.81 20.28 -4.28
CA GLU A 257 15.73 19.20 -4.65
C GLU A 257 15.71 18.08 -3.60
N LYS A 258 15.62 18.43 -2.32
CA LYS A 258 15.45 17.44 -1.23
C LYS A 258 14.14 16.65 -1.36
N ILE A 259 13.01 17.30 -1.66
CA ILE A 259 11.73 16.62 -1.90
C ILE A 259 11.87 15.64 -3.07
N VAL A 260 12.47 16.09 -4.18
CA VAL A 260 12.71 15.26 -5.38
C VAL A 260 13.60 14.07 -5.06
N HIS A 261 14.72 14.29 -4.35
CA HIS A 261 15.65 13.24 -3.93
C HIS A 261 14.94 12.18 -3.06
N ASN A 262 14.21 12.62 -2.04
CA ASN A 262 13.52 11.71 -1.12
C ASN A 262 12.44 10.90 -1.85
N ALA A 263 11.66 11.53 -2.73
CA ALA A 263 10.67 10.86 -3.55
C ALA A 263 11.31 9.83 -4.51
N TRP A 264 12.42 10.18 -5.16
CA TRP A 264 13.18 9.26 -6.00
C TRP A 264 13.72 8.06 -5.22
N LYS A 265 14.21 8.28 -3.98
CA LYS A 265 14.83 7.25 -3.14
C LYS A 265 13.81 6.34 -2.46
N SER A 266 12.70 6.89 -1.94
CA SER A 266 11.76 6.19 -1.06
C SER A 266 10.29 6.26 -1.50
N ALA A 267 10.00 6.89 -2.65
CA ALA A 267 8.65 7.18 -3.14
C ALA A 267 7.81 8.09 -2.19
N GLU A 268 8.46 8.80 -1.27
CA GLU A 268 7.85 9.76 -0.35
C GLU A 268 8.81 10.89 -0.03
N PRO A 269 8.31 12.10 0.25
CA PRO A 269 6.89 12.47 0.39
C PRO A 269 6.16 12.57 -0.95
N GLY A 270 4.83 12.41 -0.91
CA GLY A 270 3.95 12.83 -2.00
C GLY A 270 3.87 14.36 -2.07
N VAL A 271 3.48 14.88 -3.23
CA VAL A 271 3.31 16.32 -3.47
C VAL A 271 1.84 16.64 -3.72
N LEU A 272 1.31 17.59 -2.98
CA LEU A 272 -0.02 18.17 -3.14
C LEU A 272 0.12 19.64 -3.55
N PHE A 273 -0.32 20.01 -4.75
CA PHE A 273 -0.31 21.39 -5.24
C PHE A 273 -1.49 22.15 -4.61
N TRP A 274 -1.23 22.73 -3.45
CA TRP A 274 -2.27 23.16 -2.53
C TRP A 274 -3.10 24.33 -3.05
N ASP A 275 -2.48 25.29 -3.73
CA ASP A 275 -3.20 26.40 -4.33
C ASP A 275 -4.11 25.95 -5.48
N THR A 276 -3.70 24.95 -6.25
CA THR A 276 -4.56 24.35 -7.27
C THR A 276 -5.74 23.62 -6.63
N ILE A 277 -5.51 22.86 -5.55
CA ILE A 277 -6.57 22.18 -4.82
C ILE A 277 -7.62 23.18 -4.31
N THR A 278 -7.19 24.20 -3.59
CA THR A 278 -8.12 25.15 -2.93
C THR A 278 -8.82 26.07 -3.92
N ARG A 279 -8.11 26.53 -4.95
CA ARG A 279 -8.65 27.39 -6.01
C ARG A 279 -9.79 26.71 -6.80
N GLU A 280 -9.62 25.41 -7.10
CA GLU A 280 -10.59 24.63 -7.87
C GLU A 280 -11.70 24.02 -7.01
N SER A 281 -11.54 24.03 -5.68
CA SER A 281 -12.46 23.39 -4.73
C SER A 281 -13.78 24.18 -4.60
N ILE A 282 -14.90 23.52 -4.89
CA ILE A 282 -16.23 24.11 -4.64
C ILE A 282 -16.52 24.14 -3.13
N PRO A 283 -16.22 23.12 -2.33
CA PRO A 283 -16.41 23.16 -0.88
C PRO A 283 -15.74 24.34 -0.20
N ASP A 284 -14.59 24.79 -0.67
CA ASP A 284 -13.88 25.94 -0.10
C ASP A 284 -14.62 27.28 -0.30
N CYS A 285 -15.62 27.36 -1.20
CA CYS A 285 -16.57 28.47 -1.25
C CYS A 285 -17.37 28.63 0.06
N TYR A 286 -17.41 27.58 0.88
CA TYR A 286 -18.10 27.50 2.16
C TYR A 286 -17.12 27.35 3.34
N ALA A 287 -15.90 27.84 3.20
CA ALA A 287 -14.84 27.71 4.21
C ALA A 287 -15.23 28.23 5.59
N ASP A 288 -15.95 29.37 5.65
CA ASP A 288 -16.47 29.98 6.86
C ASP A 288 -17.63 29.20 7.52
N LEU A 289 -18.26 28.30 6.75
CA LEU A 289 -19.29 27.37 7.23
C LEU A 289 -18.71 25.99 7.60
N GLY A 290 -17.38 25.89 7.73
CA GLY A 290 -16.66 24.70 8.16
C GLY A 290 -16.32 23.70 7.04
N PHE A 291 -16.34 24.12 5.77
CA PHE A 291 -15.96 23.29 4.62
C PHE A 291 -14.55 23.61 4.08
N ARG A 292 -13.73 24.33 4.83
CA ARG A 292 -12.34 24.60 4.45
C ARG A 292 -11.55 23.29 4.32
N THR A 293 -10.96 23.06 3.16
CA THR A 293 -10.08 21.91 2.90
C THR A 293 -8.79 22.04 3.69
N VAL A 294 -8.41 20.99 4.44
CA VAL A 294 -7.20 21.00 5.29
C VAL A 294 -6.21 19.89 4.96
N SER A 295 -6.67 18.75 4.47
CA SER A 295 -5.85 17.59 4.13
C SER A 295 -6.54 16.73 3.07
N THR A 296 -5.96 15.58 2.76
CA THR A 296 -6.54 14.57 1.88
C THR A 296 -6.68 13.24 2.61
N ASN A 297 -7.44 12.33 2.02
CA ASN A 297 -7.43 10.92 2.40
C ASN A 297 -6.06 10.26 2.09
N PRO A 298 -5.81 9.00 2.55
CA PRO A 298 -4.51 8.33 2.40
C PRO A 298 -3.98 8.20 0.97
N CYS A 299 -4.86 8.14 -0.04
CA CYS A 299 -4.48 8.02 -1.45
C CYS A 299 -4.45 9.36 -2.21
N GLY A 300 -4.81 10.47 -1.56
CA GLY A 300 -4.68 11.83 -2.10
C GLY A 300 -5.77 12.27 -3.07
N GLU A 301 -6.75 11.41 -3.41
CA GLU A 301 -7.79 11.75 -4.38
C GLU A 301 -8.95 12.57 -3.83
N ILE A 302 -9.06 12.71 -2.50
CA ILE A 302 -10.18 13.43 -1.88
C ILE A 302 -9.66 14.48 -0.91
N PRO A 303 -9.50 15.74 -1.36
CA PRO A 303 -9.31 16.88 -0.47
C PRO A 303 -10.56 17.11 0.37
N LEU A 304 -10.41 17.17 1.68
CA LEU A 304 -11.53 17.22 2.63
C LEU A 304 -11.32 18.29 3.70
N CYS A 305 -12.43 18.82 4.21
CA CYS A 305 -12.47 19.57 5.45
C CYS A 305 -12.55 18.63 6.68
N PRO A 306 -12.31 19.12 7.90
CA PRO A 306 -12.42 18.31 9.10
C PRO A 306 -13.80 17.68 9.28
N TYR A 307 -13.82 16.40 9.66
CA TYR A 307 -15.01 15.59 9.91
C TYR A 307 -15.88 15.31 8.68
N ASP A 308 -15.37 15.60 7.48
CA ASP A 308 -16.03 15.20 6.23
C ASP A 308 -15.51 13.85 5.76
N SER A 309 -16.27 13.23 4.89
CA SER A 309 -16.01 11.90 4.36
C SER A 309 -16.53 11.75 2.94
N CYS A 310 -15.99 10.78 2.22
CA CYS A 310 -16.43 10.50 0.87
C CYS A 310 -16.75 9.02 0.69
N ARG A 311 -17.84 8.76 -0.03
CA ARG A 311 -18.28 7.45 -0.53
C ARG A 311 -17.87 7.38 -1.98
N LEU A 312 -17.36 6.24 -2.40
CA LEU A 312 -16.75 6.05 -3.71
C LEU A 312 -17.48 5.00 -4.54
N LEU A 313 -17.54 5.28 -5.83
CA LEU A 313 -18.07 4.40 -6.86
C LEU A 313 -17.30 4.64 -8.15
N SER A 314 -16.96 3.58 -8.86
CA SER A 314 -16.24 3.65 -10.13
C SER A 314 -17.08 3.15 -11.29
N ILE A 315 -16.99 3.81 -12.44
CA ILE A 315 -17.61 3.39 -13.70
C ILE A 315 -16.55 2.68 -14.54
N ASN A 316 -16.85 1.48 -15.02
CA ASN A 316 -15.95 0.70 -15.86
C ASN A 316 -15.99 1.19 -17.30
N LEU A 317 -15.04 2.03 -17.68
CA LEU A 317 -15.00 2.69 -18.98
C LEU A 317 -14.89 1.71 -20.17
N TYR A 318 -14.20 0.59 -19.98
CA TYR A 318 -14.07 -0.43 -21.02
C TYR A 318 -15.44 -0.96 -21.51
N SER A 319 -16.43 -1.04 -20.63
CA SER A 319 -17.75 -1.58 -20.95
C SER A 319 -18.60 -0.71 -21.89
N TYR A 320 -18.15 0.50 -22.19
CA TYR A 320 -18.79 1.41 -23.14
C TYR A 320 -18.13 1.43 -24.51
N VAL A 321 -17.05 0.67 -24.71
CA VAL A 321 -16.43 0.51 -26.02
C VAL A 321 -17.17 -0.58 -26.78
N VAL A 322 -17.80 -0.20 -27.88
CA VAL A 322 -18.47 -1.11 -28.81
C VAL A 322 -17.46 -1.57 -29.86
N ASN A 323 -17.48 -2.85 -30.22
CA ASN A 323 -16.52 -3.49 -31.14
C ASN A 323 -15.05 -3.25 -30.71
N PRO A 324 -14.69 -3.53 -29.43
CA PRO A 324 -13.37 -3.23 -28.93
C PRO A 324 -12.26 -3.89 -29.76
N PHE A 325 -11.14 -3.19 -29.93
CA PHE A 325 -9.96 -3.65 -30.65
C PHE A 325 -10.14 -3.88 -32.15
N THR A 326 -11.21 -3.39 -32.74
CA THR A 326 -11.46 -3.41 -34.19
C THR A 326 -11.36 -2.01 -34.79
N PRO A 327 -11.21 -1.86 -36.12
CA PRO A 327 -11.26 -0.56 -36.76
C PRO A 327 -12.60 0.18 -36.60
N GLU A 328 -13.67 -0.53 -36.31
CA GLU A 328 -15.02 -0.04 -36.07
C GLU A 328 -15.30 0.27 -34.59
N ALA A 329 -14.28 0.27 -33.74
CA ALA A 329 -14.43 0.58 -32.33
C ALA A 329 -14.91 2.01 -32.12
N TYR A 330 -15.92 2.19 -31.27
CA TYR A 330 -16.39 3.49 -30.83
C TYR A 330 -16.85 3.45 -29.38
N PHE A 331 -16.85 4.62 -28.73
CA PHE A 331 -17.33 4.75 -27.36
C PHE A 331 -18.81 5.18 -27.37
N ASP A 332 -19.66 4.41 -26.70
CA ASP A 332 -21.11 4.69 -26.62
C ASP A 332 -21.36 5.77 -25.55
N PHE A 333 -21.24 7.03 -25.96
CA PHE A 333 -21.48 8.17 -25.08
C PHE A 333 -22.91 8.27 -24.57
N ASP A 334 -23.91 7.78 -25.30
CA ASP A 334 -25.30 7.88 -24.87
C ASP A 334 -25.61 6.88 -23.75
N LEU A 335 -25.14 5.65 -23.89
CA LEU A 335 -25.21 4.66 -22.81
C LEU A 335 -24.39 5.13 -21.59
N PHE A 336 -23.20 5.68 -21.82
CA PHE A 336 -22.35 6.22 -20.77
C PHE A 336 -23.05 7.33 -19.98
N LYS A 337 -23.61 8.34 -20.64
CA LYS A 337 -24.38 9.42 -19.99
C LYS A 337 -25.53 8.86 -19.15
N LYS A 338 -26.30 7.92 -19.72
CA LYS A 338 -27.39 7.27 -18.98
C LYS A 338 -26.91 6.65 -17.68
N HIS A 339 -25.81 5.90 -17.72
CA HIS A 339 -25.29 5.22 -16.55
C HIS A 339 -24.58 6.17 -15.56
N VAL A 340 -23.89 7.20 -16.03
CA VAL A 340 -23.34 8.27 -15.17
C VAL A 340 -24.45 8.98 -14.40
N PHE A 341 -25.55 9.30 -15.06
CA PHE A 341 -26.69 9.93 -14.42
C PHE A 341 -27.26 9.07 -13.28
N MET A 342 -27.42 7.76 -13.53
CA MET A 342 -27.86 6.79 -12.52
C MET A 342 -26.82 6.58 -11.42
N ALA A 343 -25.53 6.54 -11.75
CA ALA A 343 -24.44 6.36 -10.80
C ALA A 343 -24.38 7.50 -9.77
N GLN A 344 -24.54 8.74 -10.21
CA GLN A 344 -24.58 9.89 -9.31
C GLN A 344 -25.81 9.84 -8.39
N ARG A 345 -26.95 9.38 -8.89
CA ARG A 345 -28.15 9.16 -8.10
C ARG A 345 -27.95 8.06 -7.05
N ILE A 346 -27.38 6.91 -7.42
CA ILE A 346 -27.03 5.82 -6.50
C ILE A 346 -26.06 6.32 -5.42
N MET A 347 -25.11 7.18 -5.77
CA MET A 347 -24.19 7.74 -4.78
C MET A 347 -24.87 8.62 -3.74
N ASP A 348 -25.89 9.40 -4.13
CA ASP A 348 -26.69 10.16 -3.17
C ASP A 348 -27.53 9.21 -2.25
N ASP A 349 -28.05 8.11 -2.77
CA ASP A 349 -28.70 7.08 -1.97
C ASP A 349 -27.75 6.42 -0.98
N ILE A 350 -26.46 6.20 -1.37
CA ILE A 350 -25.43 5.71 -0.46
C ILE A 350 -25.13 6.73 0.66
N VAL A 351 -25.30 8.04 0.42
CA VAL A 351 -25.21 9.03 1.51
C VAL A 351 -26.33 8.82 2.53
N ASP A 352 -27.56 8.57 2.10
CA ASP A 352 -28.67 8.26 3.02
C ASP A 352 -28.39 6.96 3.79
N LEU A 353 -27.90 5.92 3.13
CA LEU A 353 -27.50 4.67 3.77
C LEU A 353 -26.36 4.87 4.77
N GLU A 354 -25.40 5.73 4.48
CA GLU A 354 -24.32 6.07 5.42
C GLU A 354 -24.88 6.79 6.66
N LEU A 355 -25.79 7.73 6.50
CA LEU A 355 -26.43 8.40 7.64
C LEU A 355 -27.17 7.40 8.55
N GLU A 356 -27.86 6.42 7.98
CA GLU A 356 -28.46 5.31 8.74
C GLU A 356 -27.40 4.44 9.44
N LYS A 357 -26.26 4.16 8.79
CA LYS A 357 -25.13 3.43 9.41
C LYS A 357 -24.49 4.20 10.55
N ILE A 358 -24.32 5.52 10.40
CA ILE A 358 -23.82 6.36 11.48
C ILE A 358 -24.77 6.33 12.68
N ASP A 359 -26.09 6.38 12.46
CA ASP A 359 -27.08 6.22 13.55
C ASP A 359 -26.95 4.88 14.27
N ALA A 360 -26.72 3.79 13.52
CA ALA A 360 -26.47 2.47 14.09
C ALA A 360 -25.16 2.42 14.90
N ILE A 361 -24.09 3.08 14.41
CA ILE A 361 -22.81 3.21 15.14
C ILE A 361 -23.04 3.98 16.45
N MET A 362 -23.72 5.11 16.40
CA MET A 362 -23.99 5.94 17.58
C MET A 362 -24.89 5.21 18.59
N ALA A 363 -25.88 4.45 18.13
CA ALA A 363 -26.72 3.62 18.99
C ALA A 363 -25.90 2.52 19.68
N LYS A 364 -24.99 1.86 18.93
CA LYS A 364 -24.09 0.86 19.50
C LYS A 364 -23.17 1.43 20.57
N ILE A 365 -22.57 2.62 20.34
CA ILE A 365 -21.71 3.29 21.30
C ILE A 365 -22.47 3.57 22.60
N LYS A 366 -23.73 4.01 22.53
CA LYS A 366 -24.55 4.26 23.73
C LYS A 366 -24.76 2.99 24.56
N THR A 367 -24.87 1.83 23.92
CA THR A 367 -25.08 0.55 24.62
C THR A 367 -23.80 -0.11 25.13
N ASP A 368 -22.64 0.46 24.81
CA ASP A 368 -21.35 -0.03 25.31
C ASP A 368 -21.32 0.11 26.85
N PRO A 369 -20.86 -0.91 27.58
CA PRO A 369 -20.81 -0.90 29.03
C PRO A 369 -19.78 0.06 29.63
N GLN A 370 -18.87 0.62 28.83
CA GLN A 370 -17.89 1.60 29.31
C GLN A 370 -18.56 2.89 29.79
N ASN A 371 -17.85 3.64 30.64
CA ASN A 371 -18.37 4.91 31.13
C ASN A 371 -18.45 5.97 30.01
N ASP A 372 -19.24 7.01 30.24
CA ASP A 372 -19.52 8.06 29.25
C ASP A 372 -18.30 8.91 28.93
N GLU A 373 -17.33 9.04 29.83
CA GLU A 373 -16.08 9.77 29.60
C GLU A 373 -15.23 9.04 28.54
N VAL A 374 -15.16 7.71 28.60
CA VAL A 374 -14.37 6.90 27.64
C VAL A 374 -15.04 6.88 26.28
N LYS A 375 -16.34 6.55 26.21
CA LYS A 375 -17.05 6.43 24.93
C LYS A 375 -17.46 7.75 24.29
N GLY A 376 -17.35 8.86 25.05
CA GLY A 376 -17.77 10.19 24.61
C GLY A 376 -16.99 10.70 23.39
N THR A 377 -15.70 10.43 23.28
CA THR A 377 -14.87 10.85 22.13
C THR A 377 -15.41 10.22 20.84
N GLU A 378 -15.63 8.90 20.82
CA GLU A 378 -16.15 8.23 19.63
C GLU A 378 -17.55 8.71 19.28
N TYR A 379 -18.42 8.89 20.29
CA TYR A 379 -19.78 9.37 20.06
C TYR A 379 -19.80 10.77 19.42
N HIS A 380 -19.06 11.73 19.96
CA HIS A 380 -19.00 13.10 19.43
C HIS A 380 -18.30 13.16 18.06
N LEU A 381 -17.32 12.29 17.81
CA LEU A 381 -16.72 12.14 16.49
C LEU A 381 -17.78 11.81 15.44
N TRP A 382 -18.59 10.78 15.67
CA TRP A 382 -19.64 10.35 14.74
C TRP A 382 -20.77 11.37 14.61
N GLU A 383 -21.08 12.09 15.67
CA GLU A 383 -22.04 13.20 15.62
C GLU A 383 -21.58 14.32 14.67
N LYS A 384 -20.30 14.72 14.75
CA LYS A 384 -19.70 15.70 13.82
C LYS A 384 -19.71 15.19 12.38
N ILE A 385 -19.31 13.94 12.16
CA ILE A 385 -19.31 13.31 10.84
C ILE A 385 -20.73 13.23 10.26
N LYS A 386 -21.71 12.83 11.05
CA LYS A 386 -23.13 12.82 10.65
C LYS A 386 -23.59 14.18 10.16
N LYS A 387 -23.31 15.22 10.97
CA LYS A 387 -23.67 16.60 10.64
C LYS A 387 -23.02 17.03 9.33
N LYS A 388 -21.71 16.83 9.17
CA LYS A 388 -20.97 17.23 7.97
C LYS A 388 -21.44 16.48 6.73
N SER A 389 -21.63 15.16 6.83
CA SER A 389 -22.16 14.33 5.74
C SER A 389 -23.57 14.73 5.30
N GLY A 390 -24.44 15.09 6.25
CA GLY A 390 -25.81 15.58 5.96
C GLY A 390 -25.81 16.93 5.28
N MET A 391 -25.01 17.89 5.78
CA MET A 391 -24.93 19.25 5.25
C MET A 391 -24.40 19.33 3.81
N GLY A 392 -23.32 18.59 3.50
CA GLY A 392 -22.65 18.65 2.20
C GLY A 392 -23.09 17.57 1.21
N ARG A 393 -23.47 16.40 1.70
CA ARG A 393 -23.84 15.23 0.88
C ARG A 393 -22.79 14.95 -0.21
N ARG A 394 -21.51 14.95 0.18
CA ARG A 394 -20.39 14.73 -0.73
C ARG A 394 -20.39 13.33 -1.30
N THR A 395 -20.16 13.22 -2.62
CA THR A 395 -20.04 11.97 -3.36
C THR A 395 -18.73 11.91 -4.14
N GLY A 396 -18.32 10.71 -4.54
CA GLY A 396 -17.11 10.49 -5.33
C GLY A 396 -17.37 9.48 -6.45
N VAL A 397 -18.05 9.92 -7.51
CA VAL A 397 -18.16 9.14 -8.75
C VAL A 397 -16.84 9.27 -9.51
N GLY A 398 -16.24 8.14 -9.84
CA GLY A 398 -15.01 8.08 -10.61
C GLY A 398 -15.06 7.01 -11.69
N ILE A 399 -13.89 6.58 -12.13
CA ILE A 399 -13.74 5.62 -13.21
C ILE A 399 -12.73 4.53 -12.86
N THR A 400 -12.78 3.44 -13.59
CA THR A 400 -11.75 2.42 -13.71
C THR A 400 -11.61 2.00 -15.16
N ALA A 401 -10.56 1.25 -15.50
CA ALA A 401 -10.31 0.75 -16.86
C ALA A 401 -9.95 1.82 -17.92
N GLU A 402 -9.38 2.95 -17.53
CA GLU A 402 -8.95 3.99 -18.47
C GLU A 402 -7.96 3.43 -19.52
N GLY A 403 -6.93 2.71 -19.06
CA GLY A 403 -5.91 2.14 -19.96
C GLY A 403 -6.50 1.14 -20.95
N ASP A 404 -7.42 0.29 -20.50
CA ASP A 404 -8.07 -0.68 -21.36
C ASP A 404 -9.10 -0.05 -22.31
N MET A 405 -9.81 0.99 -21.89
CA MET A 405 -10.69 1.75 -22.77
C MET A 405 -9.90 2.37 -23.93
N ILE A 406 -8.77 3.02 -23.62
CA ILE A 406 -7.90 3.64 -24.63
C ILE A 406 -7.40 2.59 -25.62
N ALA A 407 -6.91 1.44 -25.11
CA ALA A 407 -6.42 0.34 -25.95
C ALA A 407 -7.55 -0.25 -26.80
N ALA A 408 -8.75 -0.43 -26.25
CA ALA A 408 -9.91 -0.96 -26.95
C ALA A 408 -10.39 -0.07 -28.11
N MET A 409 -10.17 1.25 -27.98
CA MET A 409 -10.42 2.24 -29.05
C MET A 409 -9.32 2.25 -30.13
N GLY A 410 -8.30 1.39 -30.02
CA GLY A 410 -7.15 1.37 -30.93
C GLY A 410 -6.16 2.52 -30.70
N LEU A 411 -6.31 3.27 -29.59
CA LEU A 411 -5.44 4.35 -29.21
C LEU A 411 -4.31 3.85 -28.31
N ARG A 412 -3.22 4.60 -28.25
CA ARG A 412 -2.08 4.28 -27.39
C ARG A 412 -2.01 5.24 -26.20
N TYR A 413 -2.05 4.70 -24.99
CA TYR A 413 -1.89 5.47 -23.76
C TYR A 413 -0.57 6.27 -23.79
N GLY A 414 -0.59 7.53 -23.34
CA GLY A 414 0.57 8.42 -23.37
C GLY A 414 0.78 9.15 -24.70
N THR A 415 -0.24 9.26 -25.53
CA THR A 415 -0.26 10.10 -26.74
C THR A 415 -1.23 11.28 -26.58
N GLN A 416 -1.07 12.32 -27.41
CA GLN A 416 -1.98 13.45 -27.41
C GLN A 416 -3.40 13.03 -27.81
N GLU A 417 -3.52 12.16 -28.80
CA GLU A 417 -4.81 11.65 -29.30
C GLU A 417 -5.58 10.89 -28.19
N ALA A 418 -4.88 10.01 -27.45
CA ALA A 418 -5.47 9.33 -26.28
C ALA A 418 -5.88 10.33 -25.19
N THR A 419 -5.05 11.37 -24.96
CA THR A 419 -5.37 12.43 -24.00
C THR A 419 -6.64 13.19 -24.38
N ASP A 420 -6.77 13.61 -25.64
CA ASP A 420 -7.93 14.35 -26.12
C ASP A 420 -9.21 13.52 -26.04
N PHE A 421 -9.11 12.22 -26.36
CA PHE A 421 -10.21 11.28 -26.20
C PHE A 421 -10.61 11.13 -24.72
N SER A 422 -9.66 10.88 -23.83
CA SER A 422 -9.91 10.75 -22.39
C SER A 422 -10.54 12.03 -21.81
N VAL A 423 -10.07 13.19 -22.22
CA VAL A 423 -10.69 14.48 -21.82
C VAL A 423 -12.14 14.55 -22.24
N SER A 424 -12.50 14.09 -23.45
CA SER A 424 -13.89 14.07 -23.91
C SER A 424 -14.78 13.17 -23.05
N VAL A 425 -14.26 12.01 -22.61
CA VAL A 425 -14.95 11.08 -21.70
C VAL A 425 -15.14 11.71 -20.33
N HIS A 426 -14.09 12.29 -19.75
CA HIS A 426 -14.16 12.91 -18.42
C HIS A 426 -14.98 14.21 -18.40
N LYS A 427 -14.97 14.98 -19.47
CA LYS A 427 -15.88 16.12 -19.66
C LYS A 427 -17.33 15.66 -19.64
N THR A 428 -17.65 14.60 -20.39
CA THR A 428 -19.00 14.01 -20.41
C THR A 428 -19.40 13.48 -19.03
N LEU A 429 -18.50 12.81 -18.32
CA LEU A 429 -18.69 12.35 -16.94
C LEU A 429 -19.08 13.53 -16.03
N ALA A 430 -18.30 14.61 -16.06
CA ALA A 430 -18.52 15.78 -15.22
C ALA A 430 -19.86 16.45 -15.50
N LEU A 431 -20.15 16.79 -16.76
CA LEU A 431 -21.39 17.46 -17.14
C LEU A 431 -22.61 16.61 -16.78
N THR A 432 -22.55 15.30 -17.00
CA THR A 432 -23.66 14.40 -16.72
C THR A 432 -23.89 14.17 -15.21
N ALA A 433 -22.82 14.01 -14.43
CA ALA A 433 -22.93 13.87 -12.98
C ALA A 433 -23.50 15.14 -12.32
N TYR A 434 -23.05 16.32 -12.78
CA TYR A 434 -23.59 17.59 -12.30
C TYR A 434 -25.04 17.79 -12.72
N ARG A 435 -25.42 17.41 -13.94
CA ARG A 435 -26.81 17.41 -14.37
C ARG A 435 -27.67 16.52 -13.48
N SER A 436 -27.23 15.32 -13.18
CA SER A 436 -27.92 14.40 -12.24
C SER A 436 -28.08 15.03 -10.86
N SER A 437 -27.03 15.66 -10.34
CA SER A 437 -27.08 16.33 -9.03
C SER A 437 -28.05 17.52 -9.02
N VAL A 438 -28.19 18.26 -10.12
CA VAL A 438 -29.20 19.33 -10.28
C VAL A 438 -30.60 18.74 -10.30
N GLU A 439 -30.85 17.70 -11.08
CA GLU A 439 -32.17 17.05 -11.13
C GLU A 439 -32.57 16.49 -9.78
N MET A 440 -31.60 15.91 -9.02
CA MET A 440 -31.87 15.51 -7.65
C MET A 440 -32.13 16.71 -6.73
N ALA A 441 -31.48 17.85 -6.93
CA ALA A 441 -31.80 19.05 -6.16
C ALA A 441 -33.23 19.55 -6.38
N LYS A 442 -33.72 19.48 -7.62
CA LYS A 442 -35.14 19.78 -7.97
C LYS A 442 -36.10 18.80 -7.28
N GLU A 443 -35.73 17.53 -7.17
CA GLU A 443 -36.56 16.47 -6.60
C GLU A 443 -36.45 16.37 -5.07
N ARG A 444 -35.22 16.47 -4.53
CA ARG A 444 -34.85 16.11 -3.13
C ARG A 444 -34.40 17.31 -2.30
N GLY A 445 -34.28 18.49 -2.92
CA GLY A 445 -33.66 19.68 -2.34
C GLY A 445 -32.14 19.73 -2.56
N ALA A 446 -31.59 20.93 -2.65
CA ALA A 446 -30.14 21.17 -2.72
C ALA A 446 -29.46 20.77 -1.38
N PHE A 447 -28.14 20.62 -1.40
CA PHE A 447 -27.38 20.45 -0.16
C PHE A 447 -27.59 21.69 0.75
N GLU A 448 -27.58 21.45 2.08
CA GLU A 448 -28.09 22.40 3.07
C GLU A 448 -27.54 23.82 3.02
N VAL A 449 -26.24 23.95 2.75
CA VAL A 449 -25.52 25.23 2.75
C VAL A 449 -25.37 25.88 1.38
N PHE A 450 -26.05 25.37 0.35
CA PHE A 450 -25.94 25.89 -1.01
C PHE A 450 -26.26 27.40 -1.09
N ASP A 451 -25.37 28.15 -1.68
CA ASP A 451 -25.52 29.57 -2.01
C ASP A 451 -24.83 29.89 -3.34
N ALA A 452 -25.62 30.21 -4.34
CA ALA A 452 -25.16 30.51 -5.71
C ALA A 452 -24.12 31.65 -5.77
N LYS A 453 -24.25 32.69 -4.90
CA LYS A 453 -23.32 33.82 -4.89
C LYS A 453 -21.91 33.40 -4.44
N ARG A 454 -21.80 32.42 -3.56
CA ARG A 454 -20.51 31.92 -3.09
C ARG A 454 -19.77 31.19 -4.20
N GLU A 455 -20.49 30.56 -5.10
CA GLU A 455 -19.96 29.71 -6.15
C GLU A 455 -19.74 30.41 -7.50
N GLU A 456 -20.29 31.63 -7.72
CA GLU A 456 -20.31 32.30 -9.03
C GLU A 456 -18.94 32.50 -9.70
N ASN A 457 -17.86 32.55 -8.90
CA ASN A 457 -16.48 32.74 -9.36
C ASN A 457 -15.61 31.48 -9.24
N ASN A 458 -16.20 30.32 -8.90
CA ASN A 458 -15.43 29.10 -8.80
C ASN A 458 -14.94 28.62 -10.18
N PRO A 459 -13.64 28.40 -10.39
CA PRO A 459 -13.09 28.06 -11.72
C PRO A 459 -13.68 26.78 -12.33
N PHE A 460 -13.97 25.75 -11.51
CA PHE A 460 -14.58 24.51 -11.98
C PHE A 460 -15.99 24.76 -12.54
N LEU A 461 -16.79 25.53 -11.84
CA LEU A 461 -18.16 25.88 -12.30
C LEU A 461 -18.16 26.82 -13.49
N LEU A 462 -17.20 27.74 -13.58
CA LEU A 462 -17.02 28.58 -14.77
C LEU A 462 -16.66 27.73 -16.00
N ARG A 463 -15.88 26.67 -15.82
CA ARG A 463 -15.56 25.71 -16.88
C ARG A 463 -16.81 24.93 -17.33
N ILE A 464 -17.68 24.56 -16.38
CA ILE A 464 -19.01 24.00 -16.72
C ILE A 464 -19.83 25.01 -17.53
N LYS A 465 -19.85 26.29 -17.14
CA LYS A 465 -20.55 27.37 -17.88
C LYS A 465 -20.10 27.48 -19.32
N ASP A 466 -18.79 27.42 -19.56
CA ASP A 466 -18.21 27.47 -20.91
C ASP A 466 -18.57 26.23 -21.75
N ALA A 467 -18.76 25.08 -21.12
CA ALA A 467 -19.07 23.82 -21.80
C ALA A 467 -20.57 23.56 -21.97
N ASP A 468 -21.39 24.00 -21.00
CA ASP A 468 -22.86 23.84 -20.96
C ASP A 468 -23.48 24.99 -20.13
N ALA A 469 -23.79 26.07 -20.80
CA ALA A 469 -24.35 27.27 -20.17
C ALA A 469 -25.73 27.04 -19.53
N GLU A 470 -26.53 26.10 -20.07
CA GLU A 470 -27.82 25.72 -19.52
C GLU A 470 -27.68 24.98 -18.19
N LEU A 471 -26.75 24.00 -18.13
CA LEU A 471 -26.43 23.33 -16.89
C LEU A 471 -25.96 24.30 -15.80
N TYR A 472 -25.08 25.24 -16.15
CA TYR A 472 -24.63 26.26 -15.22
C TYR A 472 -25.78 27.14 -14.70
N ALA A 473 -26.69 27.60 -15.60
CA ALA A 473 -27.85 28.38 -15.21
C ALA A 473 -28.77 27.61 -14.27
N ASP A 474 -28.96 26.30 -14.51
CA ASP A 474 -29.74 25.43 -13.65
C ASP A 474 -29.05 25.21 -12.27
N ILE A 475 -27.72 25.06 -12.23
CA ILE A 475 -26.97 25.01 -10.97
C ILE A 475 -27.21 26.28 -10.15
N MET A 476 -27.09 27.44 -10.75
CA MET A 476 -27.29 28.71 -10.06
C MET A 476 -28.72 28.93 -9.59
N LYS A 477 -29.70 28.39 -10.31
CA LYS A 477 -31.13 28.56 -10.00
C LYS A 477 -31.67 27.56 -8.99
N TYR A 478 -31.32 26.27 -9.15
CA TYR A 478 -31.92 25.19 -8.38
C TYR A 478 -30.94 24.57 -7.34
N GLY A 479 -29.64 24.89 -7.45
CA GLY A 479 -28.61 24.27 -6.71
C GLY A 479 -28.25 22.86 -7.19
N ARG A 480 -27.46 22.17 -6.38
CA ARG A 480 -27.11 20.76 -6.56
C ARG A 480 -27.44 19.97 -5.29
N ARG A 481 -27.71 18.68 -5.44
CA ARG A 481 -27.91 17.79 -4.29
C ARG A 481 -26.63 17.56 -3.50
N ASN A 482 -25.46 17.62 -4.15
CA ASN A 482 -24.16 17.24 -3.61
C ASN A 482 -23.17 18.41 -3.74
N ILE A 483 -22.44 18.71 -2.67
CA ILE A 483 -21.44 19.81 -2.64
C ILE A 483 -20.27 19.56 -3.60
N ALA A 484 -19.89 18.30 -3.77
CA ALA A 484 -18.92 17.82 -4.74
C ALA A 484 -19.31 16.40 -5.21
N CYS A 485 -18.93 16.04 -6.45
CA CYS A 485 -19.47 14.87 -7.13
C CYS A 485 -18.42 13.84 -7.57
N LEU A 486 -17.22 14.27 -7.95
CA LEU A 486 -16.31 13.47 -8.78
C LEU A 486 -14.95 13.27 -8.11
N THR A 487 -14.41 12.05 -8.19
CA THR A 487 -13.04 11.74 -7.78
C THR A 487 -12.53 10.50 -8.51
N ILE A 488 -11.23 10.42 -8.79
CA ILE A 488 -10.63 9.22 -9.37
C ILE A 488 -9.81 8.50 -8.30
N ALA A 489 -10.40 7.42 -7.80
CA ALA A 489 -9.78 6.53 -6.82
C ALA A 489 -8.79 5.54 -7.47
N PRO A 490 -7.86 4.93 -6.69
CA PRO A 490 -6.89 3.97 -7.25
C PRO A 490 -7.53 2.72 -7.85
N THR A 491 -8.65 2.25 -7.34
CA THR A 491 -9.39 1.03 -7.73
C THR A 491 -8.57 -0.26 -7.80
N GLY A 492 -7.39 -0.30 -7.18
CA GLY A 492 -6.42 -1.39 -7.34
C GLY A 492 -6.93 -2.79 -6.99
N THR A 493 -7.86 -2.92 -6.02
CA THR A 493 -8.47 -4.21 -5.68
C THR A 493 -9.72 -4.49 -6.50
N THR A 494 -10.54 -3.48 -6.76
CA THR A 494 -11.78 -3.63 -7.53
C THR A 494 -11.52 -3.93 -9.00
N SER A 495 -10.42 -3.42 -9.56
CA SER A 495 -9.99 -3.72 -10.94
C SER A 495 -9.64 -5.20 -11.17
N LEU A 496 -9.29 -5.95 -10.13
CA LEU A 496 -9.12 -7.40 -10.23
C LEU A 496 -10.45 -8.11 -10.50
N MET A 497 -11.56 -7.60 -9.96
CA MET A 497 -12.90 -8.14 -10.20
C MET A 497 -13.49 -7.69 -11.54
N THR A 498 -13.17 -6.48 -12.00
CA THR A 498 -13.52 -6.03 -13.37
C THR A 498 -12.63 -6.65 -14.45
N GLN A 499 -11.50 -7.24 -14.05
CA GLN A 499 -10.49 -7.82 -14.94
C GLN A 499 -9.96 -6.78 -15.95
N THR A 500 -9.69 -5.57 -15.45
CA THR A 500 -9.25 -4.40 -16.22
C THR A 500 -8.07 -3.70 -15.58
N THR A 501 -7.53 -2.68 -16.25
CA THR A 501 -6.61 -1.72 -15.66
C THR A 501 -7.31 -0.94 -14.53
N SER A 502 -6.54 -0.42 -13.57
CA SER A 502 -7.05 0.27 -12.39
C SER A 502 -7.07 1.79 -12.57
N GLY A 503 -8.17 2.43 -12.16
CA GLY A 503 -8.32 3.88 -12.20
C GLY A 503 -7.94 4.47 -13.55
N ILE A 504 -7.13 5.53 -13.49
CA ILE A 504 -6.59 6.22 -14.67
C ILE A 504 -5.28 5.57 -15.20
N GLU A 505 -4.80 4.50 -14.55
CA GLU A 505 -3.50 3.93 -14.85
C GLU A 505 -3.47 3.16 -16.19
N PRO A 506 -2.32 3.18 -16.90
CA PRO A 506 -2.09 2.25 -18.00
C PRO A 506 -1.98 0.80 -17.48
N VAL A 507 -1.98 -0.17 -18.38
CA VAL A 507 -1.69 -1.56 -18.01
C VAL A 507 -0.29 -1.63 -17.37
N PHE A 508 -0.16 -2.43 -16.31
CA PHE A 508 1.15 -2.62 -15.70
C PHE A 508 2.07 -3.43 -16.62
N LEU A 509 1.64 -4.64 -16.99
CA LEU A 509 2.24 -5.48 -18.02
C LEU A 509 1.13 -6.24 -18.77
N PRO A 510 1.11 -6.27 -20.11
CA PRO A 510 0.12 -7.03 -20.87
C PRO A 510 0.32 -8.55 -20.70
N VAL A 511 1.56 -8.97 -20.45
CA VAL A 511 1.93 -10.37 -20.24
C VAL A 511 3.00 -10.46 -19.17
N TYR A 512 2.85 -11.36 -18.20
CA TYR A 512 3.84 -11.60 -17.14
C TYR A 512 3.94 -13.08 -16.78
N LYS A 513 5.07 -13.49 -16.23
CA LYS A 513 5.29 -14.84 -15.74
C LYS A 513 4.89 -14.97 -14.29
N ARG A 514 4.20 -16.02 -13.95
CA ARG A 514 3.89 -16.43 -12.58
C ARG A 514 4.52 -17.78 -12.29
N ARG A 515 4.96 -17.96 -11.05
CA ARG A 515 5.47 -19.24 -10.54
C ARG A 515 4.45 -19.83 -9.59
N ARG A 516 4.14 -21.12 -9.79
CA ARG A 516 3.33 -21.91 -8.87
C ARG A 516 4.18 -23.07 -8.35
N LYS A 517 4.21 -23.25 -7.04
CA LYS A 517 4.89 -24.43 -6.46
C LYS A 517 4.12 -25.69 -6.83
N VAL A 518 4.82 -26.68 -7.34
CA VAL A 518 4.28 -27.98 -7.70
C VAL A 518 4.43 -28.92 -6.51
N ASN A 519 3.39 -29.69 -6.21
CA ASN A 519 3.52 -30.74 -5.18
C ASN A 519 4.47 -31.83 -5.69
N PRO A 520 5.39 -32.33 -4.85
CA PRO A 520 6.42 -33.29 -5.25
C PRO A 520 5.90 -34.58 -5.87
N ASN A 521 4.63 -34.90 -5.68
CA ASN A 521 3.96 -36.13 -6.16
C ASN A 521 2.99 -35.89 -7.32
N ASP A 522 2.97 -34.69 -7.92
CA ASP A 522 2.09 -34.39 -9.04
C ASP A 522 2.83 -34.56 -10.37
N GLU A 523 2.79 -35.78 -10.91
CA GLU A 523 3.42 -36.12 -12.17
C GLU A 523 2.70 -35.53 -13.41
N SER A 524 1.54 -34.90 -13.22
CA SER A 524 0.76 -34.29 -14.30
C SER A 524 1.24 -32.88 -14.68
N VAL A 525 2.09 -32.27 -13.87
CA VAL A 525 2.54 -30.88 -14.02
C VAL A 525 4.02 -30.85 -14.42
N HIS A 526 4.32 -30.09 -15.47
CA HIS A 526 5.70 -29.85 -15.91
C HIS A 526 6.44 -28.95 -14.91
N VAL A 527 7.63 -29.36 -14.49
CA VAL A 527 8.49 -28.56 -13.62
C VAL A 527 9.41 -27.71 -14.49
N ASP A 528 9.21 -26.40 -14.48
CA ASP A 528 10.01 -25.44 -15.26
C ASP A 528 11.23 -24.93 -14.48
N TYR A 529 11.13 -24.92 -13.14
CA TYR A 529 12.16 -24.39 -12.27
C TYR A 529 12.17 -25.16 -10.94
N VAL A 530 13.35 -25.50 -10.49
CA VAL A 530 13.57 -26.04 -9.15
C VAL A 530 14.41 -25.01 -8.40
N ASP A 531 13.92 -24.55 -7.23
CA ASP A 531 14.67 -23.60 -6.43
C ASP A 531 15.83 -24.29 -5.68
N GLU A 532 16.67 -23.48 -5.06
CA GLU A 532 17.87 -23.95 -4.33
C GLU A 532 17.54 -24.83 -3.10
N VAL A 533 16.26 -24.89 -2.69
CA VAL A 533 15.77 -25.74 -1.58
C VAL A 533 15.15 -27.04 -2.08
N GLY A 534 15.11 -27.26 -3.41
CA GLY A 534 14.53 -28.45 -4.03
C GLY A 534 13.02 -28.37 -4.26
N ASP A 535 12.40 -27.23 -4.06
CA ASP A 535 11.00 -27.01 -4.38
C ASP A 535 10.83 -26.81 -5.87
N SER A 536 9.95 -27.61 -6.45
CA SER A 536 9.62 -27.57 -7.89
C SER A 536 8.54 -26.53 -8.16
N PHE A 537 8.71 -25.78 -9.24
CA PHE A 537 7.78 -24.74 -9.67
C PHE A 537 7.43 -24.94 -11.16
N GLU A 538 6.17 -24.73 -11.45
CA GLU A 538 5.69 -24.49 -12.80
C GLU A 538 5.70 -22.99 -13.06
N GLU A 539 6.32 -22.55 -14.17
CA GLU A 539 6.21 -21.19 -14.68
C GLU A 539 5.11 -21.15 -15.73
N TYR A 540 4.10 -20.34 -15.49
CA TYR A 540 3.06 -20.13 -16.48
C TYR A 540 2.93 -18.65 -16.80
N ILE A 541 2.57 -18.41 -18.06
CA ILE A 541 2.35 -17.07 -18.57
C ILE A 541 0.94 -16.65 -18.20
N VAL A 542 0.82 -15.46 -17.64
CA VAL A 542 -0.45 -14.82 -17.34
C VAL A 542 -0.60 -13.62 -18.27
N TYR A 543 -1.68 -13.62 -19.01
CA TYR A 543 -2.06 -12.52 -19.89
C TYR A 543 -3.04 -11.60 -19.17
N HIS A 544 -2.87 -10.29 -19.33
CA HIS A 544 -3.90 -9.33 -18.97
C HIS A 544 -5.19 -9.65 -19.75
N LYS A 545 -6.33 -9.67 -19.08
CA LYS A 545 -7.58 -10.17 -19.69
C LYS A 545 -7.97 -9.42 -20.97
N LYS A 546 -7.82 -8.09 -20.98
CA LYS A 546 -8.17 -7.30 -22.17
C LYS A 546 -7.13 -7.46 -23.29
N PHE A 547 -5.89 -7.77 -22.97
CA PHE A 547 -4.90 -8.19 -23.97
C PHE A 547 -5.28 -9.55 -24.61
N MET A 548 -5.79 -10.52 -23.83
CA MET A 548 -6.34 -11.74 -24.37
C MET A 548 -7.52 -11.47 -25.33
N THR A 549 -8.44 -10.59 -24.93
CA THR A 549 -9.54 -10.17 -25.80
C THR A 549 -9.03 -9.55 -27.10
N TRP A 550 -7.97 -8.72 -27.04
CA TRP A 550 -7.31 -8.20 -28.24
C TRP A 550 -6.74 -9.32 -29.11
N MET A 551 -6.10 -10.32 -28.52
CA MET A 551 -5.57 -11.48 -29.26
C MET A 551 -6.70 -12.23 -29.98
N GLU A 552 -7.79 -12.54 -29.28
CA GLU A 552 -8.94 -13.26 -29.84
C GLU A 552 -9.58 -12.50 -31.01
N VAL A 553 -9.84 -11.19 -30.84
CA VAL A 553 -10.41 -10.33 -31.88
C VAL A 553 -9.52 -10.25 -33.13
N ASN A 554 -8.19 -10.28 -32.93
CA ASN A 554 -7.22 -10.24 -34.03
C ASN A 554 -6.78 -11.62 -34.54
N GLY A 555 -7.49 -12.69 -34.16
CA GLY A 555 -7.29 -14.04 -34.69
C GLY A 555 -6.07 -14.81 -34.17
N TYR A 556 -5.54 -14.40 -33.02
CA TYR A 556 -4.47 -15.15 -32.36
C TYR A 556 -5.03 -16.21 -31.41
N ASP A 557 -4.38 -17.37 -31.37
CA ASP A 557 -4.78 -18.48 -30.51
C ASP A 557 -4.32 -18.24 -29.07
N THR A 558 -5.25 -17.95 -28.14
CA THR A 558 -4.98 -17.73 -26.73
C THR A 558 -4.63 -18.97 -25.93
N THR A 559 -4.81 -20.17 -26.52
CA THR A 559 -4.47 -21.48 -25.91
C THR A 559 -3.03 -21.91 -26.23
N LYS A 560 -2.42 -21.33 -27.26
CA LYS A 560 -1.06 -21.61 -27.68
C LYS A 560 -0.07 -21.16 -26.62
N LYS A 561 0.93 -21.99 -26.30
CA LYS A 561 2.11 -21.58 -25.54
C LYS A 561 3.07 -20.80 -26.44
N TYR A 562 3.11 -19.48 -26.27
CA TYR A 562 4.00 -18.61 -27.02
C TYR A 562 5.38 -18.52 -26.35
N THR A 563 6.43 -18.45 -27.17
CA THR A 563 7.78 -18.12 -26.69
C THR A 563 7.85 -16.65 -26.29
N GLN A 564 8.88 -16.24 -25.54
CA GLN A 564 9.05 -14.86 -25.15
C GLN A 564 9.19 -13.92 -26.36
N GLU A 565 9.89 -14.36 -27.41
CA GLU A 565 10.04 -13.59 -28.63
C GLU A 565 8.71 -13.40 -29.38
N GLU A 566 7.89 -14.46 -29.46
CA GLU A 566 6.54 -14.36 -30.01
C GLU A 566 5.63 -13.43 -29.19
N ILE A 567 5.74 -13.47 -27.86
CA ILE A 567 5.02 -12.56 -26.96
C ILE A 567 5.43 -11.11 -27.20
N ASP A 568 6.74 -10.84 -27.27
CA ASP A 568 7.26 -9.50 -27.54
C ASP A 568 6.75 -8.96 -28.88
N GLN A 569 6.66 -9.84 -29.92
CA GLN A 569 6.09 -9.49 -31.22
C GLN A 569 4.56 -9.22 -31.16
N LEU A 570 3.82 -10.01 -30.38
CA LEU A 570 2.38 -9.79 -30.16
C LEU A 570 2.13 -8.47 -29.47
N VAL A 571 2.85 -8.19 -28.38
CA VAL A 571 2.76 -6.92 -27.67
C VAL A 571 3.10 -5.74 -28.59
N ALA A 572 4.14 -5.89 -29.43
CA ALA A 572 4.56 -4.85 -30.39
C ALA A 572 3.48 -4.48 -31.42
N LYS A 573 2.59 -5.43 -31.73
CA LYS A 573 1.46 -5.22 -32.67
C LYS A 573 0.20 -4.69 -31.99
N SER A 574 0.15 -4.72 -30.65
CA SER A 574 -1.03 -4.36 -29.88
C SER A 574 -1.07 -2.86 -29.51
N PRO A 575 -2.23 -2.32 -29.15
CA PRO A 575 -2.35 -0.96 -28.61
C PRO A 575 -1.59 -0.75 -27.28
N TYR A 576 -1.19 -1.84 -26.61
CA TYR A 576 -0.43 -1.82 -25.37
C TYR A 576 1.08 -1.59 -25.56
N TYR A 577 1.57 -1.56 -26.81
CA TYR A 577 2.98 -1.34 -27.11
C TYR A 577 3.42 0.08 -26.70
N LYS A 578 4.46 0.18 -25.85
CA LYS A 578 4.94 1.44 -25.26
C LYS A 578 3.82 2.22 -24.54
N ALA A 579 2.87 1.50 -23.97
CA ALA A 579 1.73 2.03 -23.24
C ALA A 579 1.55 1.31 -21.89
N THR A 580 2.62 0.71 -21.35
CA THR A 580 2.64 0.10 -20.02
C THR A 580 3.13 1.08 -18.97
N ALA A 581 2.93 0.76 -17.70
CA ALA A 581 3.36 1.63 -16.60
C ALA A 581 4.87 1.97 -16.66
N ASN A 582 5.71 1.03 -17.16
CA ASN A 582 7.16 1.14 -17.16
C ASN A 582 7.76 1.68 -18.47
N ASP A 583 6.97 1.86 -19.53
CA ASP A 583 7.49 2.29 -20.83
C ASP A 583 6.65 3.37 -21.54
N VAL A 584 5.59 3.86 -20.90
CA VAL A 584 4.79 4.98 -21.39
C VAL A 584 5.63 6.28 -21.40
N ASP A 585 5.25 7.22 -22.27
CA ASP A 585 5.77 8.58 -22.13
C ASP A 585 5.23 9.20 -20.82
N TRP A 586 6.07 9.24 -19.78
CA TRP A 586 5.71 9.71 -18.45
C TRP A 586 5.33 11.18 -18.40
N LEU A 587 5.95 12.04 -19.23
CA LEU A 587 5.57 13.46 -19.34
C LEU A 587 4.18 13.59 -19.93
N MET A 588 3.88 12.85 -20.99
CA MET A 588 2.53 12.81 -21.56
C MET A 588 1.49 12.23 -20.58
N LYS A 589 1.86 11.21 -19.80
CA LYS A 589 0.99 10.70 -18.71
C LYS A 589 0.62 11.81 -17.71
N VAL A 590 1.59 12.61 -17.28
CA VAL A 590 1.36 13.73 -16.36
C VAL A 590 0.51 14.83 -17.00
N LYS A 591 0.76 15.18 -18.26
CA LYS A 591 -0.07 16.13 -19.02
C LYS A 591 -1.51 15.65 -19.16
N MET A 592 -1.71 14.37 -19.44
CA MET A 592 -3.02 13.74 -19.50
C MET A 592 -3.75 13.85 -18.15
N GLN A 593 -3.06 13.55 -17.04
CA GLN A 593 -3.61 13.73 -15.69
C GLN A 593 -4.07 15.19 -15.47
N GLY A 594 -3.24 16.17 -15.80
CA GLY A 594 -3.59 17.60 -15.68
C GLY A 594 -4.77 18.00 -16.53
N ALA A 595 -4.86 17.49 -17.77
CA ALA A 595 -5.98 17.76 -18.67
C ALA A 595 -7.30 17.16 -18.14
N ILE A 596 -7.26 15.94 -17.62
CA ILE A 596 -8.41 15.26 -17.00
C ILE A 596 -8.80 15.94 -15.68
N GLN A 597 -7.81 16.40 -14.88
CA GLN A 597 -8.07 17.06 -13.59
C GLN A 597 -9.02 18.26 -13.72
N LYS A 598 -9.05 18.93 -14.85
CA LYS A 598 -9.98 20.04 -15.12
C LYS A 598 -11.45 19.63 -15.05
N TRP A 599 -11.73 18.33 -15.20
CA TRP A 599 -13.08 17.75 -15.18
C TRP A 599 -13.35 16.88 -13.95
N VAL A 600 -12.48 16.94 -12.93
CA VAL A 600 -12.64 16.24 -11.65
C VAL A 600 -12.58 17.27 -10.53
N ASP A 601 -13.69 17.47 -9.82
CA ASP A 601 -13.80 18.51 -8.78
C ASP A 601 -12.97 18.20 -7.53
N HIS A 602 -12.87 16.92 -7.11
CA HIS A 602 -11.87 16.52 -6.11
C HIS A 602 -10.48 16.37 -6.76
N SER A 603 -9.83 15.25 -6.56
CA SER A 603 -8.50 14.99 -7.10
C SER A 603 -8.42 13.62 -7.78
N ILE A 604 -7.24 13.27 -8.24
CA ILE A 604 -6.94 12.02 -8.93
C ILE A 604 -5.84 11.31 -8.19
N SER A 605 -6.09 10.07 -7.79
CA SER A 605 -5.03 9.17 -7.32
C SER A 605 -4.32 8.55 -8.51
N VAL A 606 -3.05 8.88 -8.65
CA VAL A 606 -2.20 8.38 -9.73
C VAL A 606 -0.78 8.15 -9.24
N THR A 607 -0.15 7.12 -9.77
CA THR A 607 1.27 6.84 -9.51
C THR A 607 2.02 6.79 -10.84
N VAL A 608 3.05 7.60 -10.96
CA VAL A 608 3.99 7.50 -12.08
C VAL A 608 5.02 6.44 -11.71
N ASN A 609 4.90 5.26 -12.32
CA ASN A 609 5.85 4.17 -12.12
C ASN A 609 7.07 4.38 -13.02
N LEU A 610 8.25 4.31 -12.44
CA LEU A 610 9.52 4.53 -13.13
C LEU A 610 10.43 3.31 -12.96
N PRO A 611 11.20 2.94 -14.00
CA PRO A 611 12.25 1.93 -13.87
C PRO A 611 13.30 2.31 -12.84
N ASN A 612 14.07 1.32 -12.36
CA ASN A 612 15.09 1.53 -11.33
C ASN A 612 16.25 2.44 -11.78
N ASP A 613 16.53 2.50 -13.07
CA ASP A 613 17.68 3.18 -13.67
C ASP A 613 17.44 4.64 -14.08
N VAL A 614 16.28 5.24 -13.69
CA VAL A 614 16.01 6.65 -13.96
C VAL A 614 16.74 7.57 -12.98
N ASP A 615 17.13 8.75 -13.47
CA ASP A 615 17.76 9.79 -12.68
C ASP A 615 16.75 10.67 -11.91
N GLU A 616 17.24 11.43 -10.94
CA GLU A 616 16.44 12.36 -10.16
C GLU A 616 15.90 13.53 -11.00
N GLN A 617 16.60 13.88 -12.09
CA GLN A 617 16.20 14.98 -12.98
C GLN A 617 14.91 14.67 -13.71
N LEU A 618 14.64 13.40 -14.01
CA LEU A 618 13.35 13.00 -14.58
C LEU A 618 12.22 13.22 -13.55
N VAL A 619 12.43 12.86 -12.29
CA VAL A 619 11.46 13.08 -11.21
C VAL A 619 11.17 14.58 -11.04
N ASN A 620 12.20 15.42 -11.06
CA ASN A 620 12.04 16.87 -11.03
C ASN A 620 11.19 17.38 -12.20
N ARG A 621 11.49 16.96 -13.43
CA ARG A 621 10.73 17.37 -14.62
C ARG A 621 9.26 16.93 -14.54
N LEU A 622 8.98 15.72 -14.04
CA LEU A 622 7.63 15.20 -13.89
C LEU A 622 6.82 16.02 -12.87
N TYR A 623 7.40 16.37 -11.73
CA TYR A 623 6.73 17.19 -10.72
C TYR A 623 6.48 18.63 -11.19
N VAL A 624 7.47 19.25 -11.87
CA VAL A 624 7.30 20.60 -12.43
C VAL A 624 6.23 20.60 -13.52
N GLU A 625 6.20 19.56 -14.38
CA GLU A 625 5.14 19.42 -15.39
C GLU A 625 3.77 19.19 -14.75
N ALA A 626 3.68 18.40 -13.66
CA ALA A 626 2.43 18.21 -12.93
C ALA A 626 1.87 19.53 -12.39
N TRP A 627 2.72 20.37 -11.80
CA TRP A 627 2.35 21.70 -11.35
C TRP A 627 1.85 22.58 -12.51
N ARG A 628 2.61 22.66 -13.61
CA ARG A 628 2.26 23.48 -14.79
C ARG A 628 1.00 23.01 -15.50
N SER A 629 0.77 21.70 -15.51
CA SER A 629 -0.44 21.10 -16.13
C SER A 629 -1.69 21.24 -15.27
N GLY A 630 -1.58 21.74 -14.02
CA GLY A 630 -2.70 21.94 -13.11
C GLY A 630 -3.16 20.66 -12.41
N CYS A 631 -2.27 19.69 -12.23
CA CYS A 631 -2.53 18.56 -11.34
C CYS A 631 -2.71 19.02 -9.89
N LYS A 632 -3.58 18.36 -9.14
CA LYS A 632 -3.78 18.62 -7.70
C LYS A 632 -2.81 17.84 -6.81
N GLY A 633 -2.24 16.75 -7.33
CA GLY A 633 -1.21 15.96 -6.67
C GLY A 633 -0.48 15.08 -7.67
N CYS A 634 0.68 14.60 -7.27
CA CYS A 634 1.46 13.65 -8.05
C CYS A 634 2.28 12.76 -7.13
N THR A 635 2.23 11.46 -7.37
CA THR A 635 3.03 10.46 -6.65
C THR A 635 3.93 9.74 -7.63
N ILE A 636 5.19 9.57 -7.27
CA ILE A 636 6.18 8.86 -8.08
C ILE A 636 6.61 7.60 -7.32
N TYR A 637 6.70 6.51 -8.05
CA TYR A 637 7.24 5.25 -7.56
C TYR A 637 8.33 4.77 -8.51
N ARG A 638 9.56 4.65 -8.02
CA ARG A 638 10.67 4.06 -8.76
C ARG A 638 10.87 2.61 -8.31
N ASP A 639 11.03 1.68 -9.26
CA ASP A 639 11.28 0.28 -8.95
C ASP A 639 12.44 0.12 -7.98
N GLY A 640 12.23 -0.64 -6.91
CA GLY A 640 13.22 -0.85 -5.86
C GLY A 640 13.32 0.26 -4.79
N SER A 641 12.55 1.35 -4.90
CA SER A 641 12.53 2.41 -3.88
C SER A 641 11.83 2.01 -2.58
N ARG A 642 11.00 0.97 -2.60
CA ARG A 642 10.38 0.36 -1.42
C ARG A 642 10.48 -1.16 -1.48
N SER A 643 10.75 -1.80 -0.34
CA SER A 643 10.65 -3.26 -0.21
C SER A 643 9.18 -3.70 -0.27
N GLY A 644 8.84 -4.61 -1.19
CA GLY A 644 7.54 -5.30 -1.20
C GLY A 644 6.57 -4.94 -2.32
N VAL A 645 6.96 -4.18 -3.34
CA VAL A 645 6.15 -3.94 -4.54
C VAL A 645 6.68 -4.78 -5.70
N MET A 646 5.81 -5.20 -6.60
CA MET A 646 6.09 -6.14 -7.70
C MET A 646 7.40 -5.82 -8.44
N ILE A 647 8.24 -6.83 -8.62
CA ILE A 647 9.51 -6.73 -9.34
C ILE A 647 9.26 -7.09 -10.81
N SER A 648 9.56 -6.18 -11.73
CA SER A 648 9.67 -6.50 -13.15
C SER A 648 10.98 -7.25 -13.39
N VAL A 649 10.92 -8.42 -14.01
CA VAL A 649 12.13 -9.17 -14.41
C VAL A 649 12.73 -8.47 -15.64
N SER A 650 13.66 -7.55 -15.40
CA SER A 650 14.38 -6.90 -16.50
C SER A 650 15.44 -7.81 -17.13
N LYS A 651 15.66 -7.64 -18.44
CA LYS A 651 16.62 -8.43 -19.24
C LYS A 651 18.10 -8.41 -18.77
N LYS A 652 18.45 -7.64 -17.73
CA LYS A 652 19.86 -7.51 -17.26
C LYS A 652 20.33 -8.62 -16.33
N ASP A 653 19.42 -9.36 -15.69
CA ASP A 653 19.82 -10.42 -14.74
C ASP A 653 20.29 -11.73 -15.40
N LYS A 654 20.28 -11.81 -16.74
CA LYS A 654 20.72 -12.99 -17.49
C LYS A 654 22.21 -13.06 -17.81
N LYS A 655 23.01 -12.04 -17.49
CA LYS A 655 24.45 -12.04 -17.86
C LYS A 655 25.40 -12.43 -16.73
N GLU A 656 24.96 -12.50 -15.49
CA GLU A 656 25.84 -12.89 -14.37
C GLU A 656 25.75 -14.35 -13.92
N ASN A 657 24.74 -15.10 -14.36
CA ASN A 657 24.55 -16.52 -13.97
C ASN A 657 25.05 -17.56 -15.00
N ALA A 658 25.77 -17.14 -16.06
CA ALA A 658 26.23 -18.08 -17.10
C ALA A 658 27.71 -18.46 -16.99
N ALA A 659 28.38 -18.18 -15.85
CA ALA A 659 29.81 -18.46 -15.66
C ALA A 659 30.14 -19.33 -14.44
N ALA A 660 29.21 -20.16 -13.97
CA ALA A 660 29.51 -21.12 -12.90
C ALA A 660 28.73 -22.41 -13.09
N ALA A 661 29.05 -23.14 -14.11
CA ALA A 661 28.75 -24.58 -14.20
C ALA A 661 30.03 -25.30 -14.60
N ASP A 662 30.26 -26.41 -13.90
CA ASP A 662 31.28 -27.42 -14.06
C ASP A 662 32.52 -27.34 -13.16
N VAL A 663 32.37 -27.94 -11.98
CA VAL A 663 33.39 -28.85 -11.41
C VAL A 663 32.68 -29.89 -10.55
N GLU A 664 32.77 -31.17 -10.95
CA GLU A 664 32.29 -32.35 -10.24
C GLU A 664 32.93 -32.47 -8.86
N ASN A 665 32.12 -32.71 -7.83
CA ASN A 665 32.58 -33.14 -6.52
C ASN A 665 32.34 -34.64 -6.33
N ALA A 666 33.42 -35.43 -6.33
CA ALA A 666 33.41 -36.81 -5.86
C ALA A 666 33.58 -36.86 -4.34
N PRO A 667 32.85 -37.77 -3.63
CA PRO A 667 33.01 -37.91 -2.19
C PRO A 667 34.25 -38.70 -1.83
N GLY A 668 35.09 -38.12 -0.93
CA GLY A 668 36.15 -38.95 -0.26
C GLY A 668 37.56 -38.38 -0.21
N VAL A 669 37.84 -37.10 -0.49
CA VAL A 669 39.20 -36.54 -0.35
C VAL A 669 39.32 -35.70 0.94
N PRO A 670 40.32 -35.94 1.82
CA PRO A 670 40.55 -35.11 3.00
C PRO A 670 40.88 -33.68 2.62
N CYS A 671 40.08 -32.73 3.07
CA CYS A 671 40.24 -31.32 2.83
C CYS A 671 41.57 -30.80 3.40
N LYS A 672 42.53 -30.42 2.54
CA LYS A 672 43.74 -29.69 2.97
C LYS A 672 43.33 -28.37 3.59
N ARG A 673 43.90 -28.00 4.74
CA ARG A 673 43.71 -26.69 5.34
C ARG A 673 44.22 -25.64 4.36
N PRO A 674 43.39 -24.62 4.02
CA PRO A 674 43.86 -23.59 3.13
C PRO A 674 44.93 -22.72 3.80
N GLU A 675 46.01 -22.46 3.15
CA GLU A 675 47.04 -21.51 3.60
C GLU A 675 46.53 -20.07 3.56
N VAL A 676 45.48 -19.80 2.74
CA VAL A 676 44.81 -18.52 2.61
C VAL A 676 43.30 -18.74 2.77
N THR A 677 42.64 -17.87 3.52
CA THR A 677 41.16 -17.92 3.67
C THR A 677 40.49 -17.75 2.32
N GLU A 678 39.44 -18.56 2.08
CA GLU A 678 38.57 -18.35 0.92
C GLU A 678 37.95 -16.95 0.96
N VAL A 679 37.87 -16.31 -0.21
CA VAL A 679 37.26 -14.96 -0.31
C VAL A 679 35.78 -15.07 0.03
N ARG A 680 35.31 -14.28 0.99
CA ARG A 680 33.91 -14.24 1.37
C ARG A 680 33.05 -13.73 0.21
N PRO A 681 32.09 -14.51 -0.31
CA PRO A 681 31.09 -14.03 -1.25
C PRO A 681 30.27 -12.89 -0.64
N GLN A 682 29.67 -12.06 -1.48
CA GLN A 682 28.77 -10.99 -1.02
C GLN A 682 27.58 -11.58 -0.23
N VAL A 683 27.05 -12.70 -0.70
CA VAL A 683 25.90 -13.39 -0.11
C VAL A 683 26.33 -14.77 0.37
N LEU A 684 25.96 -15.13 1.60
CA LEU A 684 26.13 -16.46 2.18
C LEU A 684 24.78 -17.02 2.59
N ASP A 685 24.54 -18.30 2.37
CA ASP A 685 23.41 -19.01 2.97
C ASP A 685 23.53 -18.99 4.49
N CYS A 686 22.41 -18.95 5.16
CA CYS A 686 22.38 -18.78 6.61
C CYS A 686 21.35 -19.68 7.28
N ASP A 687 21.78 -20.37 8.31
CA ASP A 687 20.90 -21.03 9.25
C ASP A 687 20.63 -20.14 10.47
N VAL A 688 19.38 -20.17 10.96
CA VAL A 688 18.92 -19.39 12.11
C VAL A 688 18.64 -20.31 13.29
N VAL A 689 19.38 -20.13 14.38
CA VAL A 689 19.23 -20.93 15.59
C VAL A 689 18.84 -20.03 16.77
N ARG A 690 17.73 -20.32 17.42
CA ARG A 690 17.24 -19.59 18.59
C ARG A 690 17.69 -20.24 19.87
N PHE A 691 18.07 -19.44 20.86
CA PHE A 691 18.49 -19.91 22.18
C PHE A 691 18.10 -18.89 23.26
N GLN A 692 18.34 -19.23 24.52
CA GLN A 692 18.18 -18.32 25.65
C GLN A 692 19.55 -17.96 26.25
N ASN A 693 19.71 -16.70 26.62
CA ASN A 693 20.81 -16.21 27.39
C ASN A 693 20.26 -15.43 28.60
N ASN A 694 20.42 -15.93 29.79
CA ASN A 694 19.95 -15.30 31.02
C ASN A 694 18.46 -14.90 31.04
N LYS A 695 17.58 -15.76 30.53
CA LYS A 695 16.12 -15.55 30.33
C LYS A 695 15.75 -14.70 29.14
N GLU A 696 16.66 -14.03 28.49
CA GLU A 696 16.43 -13.29 27.24
C GLU A 696 16.39 -14.24 26.03
N LYS A 697 15.61 -13.89 25.03
CA LYS A 697 15.56 -14.64 23.77
C LYS A 697 16.65 -14.13 22.84
N TRP A 698 17.47 -15.05 22.37
CA TRP A 698 18.59 -14.75 21.46
C TRP A 698 18.49 -15.54 20.17
N VAL A 699 19.18 -15.05 19.14
CA VAL A 699 19.28 -15.70 17.85
C VAL A 699 20.74 -15.73 17.37
N ALA A 700 21.14 -16.85 16.79
CA ALA A 700 22.40 -16.99 16.08
C ALA A 700 22.13 -17.17 14.58
N PHE A 701 22.88 -16.44 13.77
CA PHE A 701 22.94 -16.54 12.31
C PHE A 701 24.24 -17.23 11.93
N VAL A 702 24.17 -18.43 11.40
CA VAL A 702 25.36 -19.19 10.95
C VAL A 702 25.43 -19.09 9.44
N GLY A 703 26.34 -18.26 8.93
CA GLY A 703 26.63 -18.14 7.49
C GLY A 703 27.43 -19.31 6.97
N LEU A 704 26.98 -19.91 5.88
CA LEU A 704 27.54 -21.12 5.31
C LEU A 704 28.25 -20.83 3.98
N LEU A 705 29.44 -21.39 3.81
CA LEU A 705 30.13 -21.42 2.54
C LEU A 705 30.33 -22.87 2.10
N ASN A 706 29.72 -23.25 0.99
CA ASN A 706 29.72 -24.65 0.52
C ASN A 706 29.22 -25.63 1.59
N GLY A 707 28.17 -25.25 2.33
CA GLY A 707 27.58 -26.06 3.40
C GLY A 707 28.36 -26.11 4.72
N TYR A 708 29.55 -25.45 4.81
CA TYR A 708 30.39 -25.41 6.01
C TYR A 708 30.21 -24.04 6.72
N PRO A 709 30.14 -24.01 8.07
CA PRO A 709 30.07 -22.76 8.83
C PRO A 709 31.28 -21.86 8.54
N TYR A 710 31.02 -20.67 8.01
CA TYR A 710 32.04 -19.72 7.64
C TYR A 710 32.06 -18.49 8.57
N GLU A 711 30.89 -18.10 9.04
CA GLU A 711 30.74 -17.00 9.99
C GLU A 711 29.51 -17.22 10.90
N ILE A 712 29.52 -16.59 12.06
CA ILE A 712 28.40 -16.58 12.99
C ILE A 712 28.19 -15.19 13.52
N PHE A 713 26.90 -14.77 13.64
CA PHE A 713 26.48 -13.54 14.29
C PHE A 713 25.41 -13.86 15.33
N THR A 714 25.41 -13.17 16.46
CA THR A 714 24.46 -13.42 17.53
C THR A 714 23.90 -12.11 18.05
N GLY A 715 22.63 -12.09 18.35
CA GLY A 715 21.95 -10.91 18.87
C GLY A 715 20.68 -11.23 19.64
N LEU A 716 20.19 -10.22 20.35
CA LEU A 716 18.95 -10.26 21.10
C LEU A 716 17.76 -10.33 20.13
N GLN A 717 16.77 -11.17 20.46
CA GLN A 717 15.50 -11.23 19.73
C GLN A 717 14.47 -10.39 20.49
N ASP A 718 14.52 -9.09 20.28
CA ASP A 718 13.72 -8.08 20.97
C ASP A 718 13.37 -6.94 20.03
N ASP A 719 12.25 -6.26 20.31
CA ASP A 719 11.72 -5.18 19.45
C ASP A 719 12.46 -3.86 19.62
N GLU A 720 13.07 -3.63 20.79
CA GLU A 720 13.70 -2.35 21.15
C GLU A 720 15.22 -2.40 21.03
N GLU A 721 15.85 -3.49 21.46
CA GLU A 721 17.32 -3.60 21.54
C GLU A 721 17.91 -4.69 20.63
N GLY A 722 17.13 -5.26 19.70
CA GLY A 722 17.55 -6.38 18.90
C GLY A 722 16.89 -6.48 17.54
N ILE A 723 16.49 -7.69 17.19
CA ILE A 723 15.76 -7.97 15.95
C ILE A 723 14.58 -8.90 16.21
N VAL A 724 13.48 -8.68 15.50
CA VAL A 724 12.32 -9.55 15.53
C VAL A 724 12.29 -10.44 14.31
N LEU A 725 12.26 -11.75 14.55
CA LEU A 725 12.11 -12.74 13.50
C LEU A 725 10.92 -13.67 13.79
N PRO A 726 10.05 -13.93 12.79
CA PRO A 726 9.01 -14.94 12.92
C PRO A 726 9.59 -16.29 13.36
N LYS A 727 8.91 -17.01 14.22
CA LYS A 727 9.39 -18.33 14.74
C LYS A 727 9.64 -19.35 13.60
N THR A 728 9.01 -19.17 12.46
CA THR A 728 9.09 -20.04 11.29
C THR A 728 10.35 -19.83 10.46
N VAL A 729 11.09 -18.75 10.67
CA VAL A 729 12.32 -18.43 9.94
C VAL A 729 13.47 -19.21 10.56
N VAL A 730 13.92 -20.26 9.89
CA VAL A 730 15.04 -21.12 10.32
C VAL A 730 16.23 -21.06 9.35
N LYS A 731 16.03 -20.47 8.17
CA LYS A 731 17.05 -20.28 7.13
C LYS A 731 16.90 -18.91 6.47
N GLY A 732 17.98 -18.43 5.85
CA GLY A 732 18.01 -17.20 5.10
C GLY A 732 19.38 -16.98 4.45
N LYS A 733 19.70 -15.72 4.15
CA LYS A 733 20.98 -15.31 3.55
C LYS A 733 21.58 -14.14 4.31
N ILE A 734 22.90 -14.15 4.50
CA ILE A 734 23.64 -13.00 5.04
C ILE A 734 24.29 -12.26 3.89
N ILE A 735 23.91 -11.01 3.72
CA ILE A 735 24.39 -10.11 2.67
C ILE A 735 25.41 -9.15 3.29
N LYS A 736 26.62 -9.09 2.72
CA LYS A 736 27.64 -8.12 3.11
C LYS A 736 27.61 -6.94 2.15
N ASN A 737 27.26 -5.78 2.64
CA ASN A 737 27.29 -4.53 1.92
C ASN A 737 28.54 -3.72 2.33
N VAL A 738 29.13 -3.00 1.38
CA VAL A 738 30.25 -2.10 1.63
C VAL A 738 29.86 -0.75 1.04
N ASP A 739 29.83 0.30 1.85
CA ASP A 739 29.52 1.64 1.39
C ASP A 739 30.73 2.31 0.70
N GLU A 740 30.53 3.49 0.14
CA GLU A 740 31.54 4.25 -0.57
C GLU A 740 32.76 4.63 0.31
N THR A 741 32.61 4.63 1.63
CA THR A 741 33.65 4.88 2.61
C THR A 741 34.42 3.61 3.01
N GLY A 742 34.03 2.43 2.50
CA GLY A 742 34.59 1.14 2.85
C GLY A 742 34.05 0.55 4.16
N LYS A 743 33.04 1.16 4.79
CA LYS A 743 32.36 0.65 5.97
C LYS A 743 31.54 -0.57 5.58
N ARG A 744 31.64 -1.63 6.37
CA ARG A 744 30.99 -2.92 6.11
C ARG A 744 29.71 -3.02 6.93
N ARG A 745 28.58 -3.33 6.27
CA ARG A 745 27.28 -3.64 6.88
C ARG A 745 26.90 -5.08 6.56
N TYR A 746 26.26 -5.76 7.49
CA TYR A 746 25.76 -7.13 7.31
C TYR A 746 24.25 -7.12 7.50
N ASP A 747 23.54 -7.66 6.51
CA ASP A 747 22.09 -7.74 6.47
C ASP A 747 21.67 -9.22 6.46
N PHE A 748 20.53 -9.53 7.07
CA PHE A 748 19.94 -10.87 7.00
C PHE A 748 18.67 -10.86 6.19
N GLN A 749 18.63 -11.63 5.12
CA GLN A 749 17.47 -11.76 4.25
C GLN A 749 16.87 -13.15 4.40
N PHE A 750 15.56 -13.20 4.58
CA PHE A 750 14.79 -14.44 4.60
C PHE A 750 13.53 -14.34 3.79
N GLU A 751 13.00 -15.49 3.40
CA GLU A 751 11.74 -15.60 2.68
C GLU A 751 10.65 -16.06 3.66
N ASN A 752 9.52 -15.37 3.66
CA ASN A 752 8.38 -15.78 4.48
C ASN A 752 7.58 -16.89 3.79
N LYS A 753 6.61 -17.50 4.51
CA LYS A 753 5.75 -18.57 3.96
C LYS A 753 4.96 -18.21 2.69
N ARG A 754 4.96 -16.94 2.28
CA ARG A 754 4.28 -16.43 1.08
C ARG A 754 5.25 -16.05 -0.04
N GLY A 755 6.54 -16.42 0.07
CA GLY A 755 7.56 -16.12 -0.92
C GLY A 755 8.09 -14.68 -0.92
N TYR A 756 7.74 -13.86 0.08
CA TYR A 756 8.27 -12.50 0.18
C TYR A 756 9.62 -12.49 0.88
N LYS A 757 10.62 -11.90 0.23
CA LYS A 757 11.93 -11.65 0.83
C LYS A 757 11.84 -10.48 1.80
N THR A 758 12.23 -10.72 3.03
CA THR A 758 12.34 -9.70 4.06
C THR A 758 13.81 -9.57 4.44
N THR A 759 14.33 -8.36 4.44
CA THR A 759 15.72 -8.08 4.83
C THR A 759 15.74 -7.35 6.17
N VAL A 760 16.47 -7.92 7.14
CA VAL A 760 16.82 -7.26 8.38
C VAL A 760 18.18 -6.62 8.16
N GLU A 761 18.20 -5.33 8.04
CA GLU A 761 19.42 -4.57 7.75
C GLU A 761 20.21 -4.25 9.03
N GLY A 762 21.52 -4.12 8.87
CA GLY A 762 22.39 -3.59 9.92
C GLY A 762 22.54 -4.51 11.13
N LEU A 763 22.74 -5.81 10.96
CA LEU A 763 22.99 -6.75 12.09
C LEU A 763 24.10 -6.22 13.01
N SER A 764 25.16 -5.62 12.45
CA SER A 764 26.28 -5.05 13.20
C SER A 764 25.92 -3.82 14.04
N GLU A 765 24.82 -3.16 13.69
CA GLU A 765 24.37 -1.94 14.36
C GLU A 765 23.30 -2.21 15.42
N LYS A 766 22.60 -3.34 15.26
CA LYS A 766 21.52 -3.77 16.15
C LYS A 766 21.95 -4.74 17.25
N PHE A 767 23.12 -5.36 17.08
CA PHE A 767 23.62 -6.34 18.05
C PHE A 767 24.59 -5.71 19.05
N ASN A 768 24.53 -6.21 20.30
CA ASN A 768 25.42 -5.75 21.35
C ASN A 768 26.89 -5.88 20.91
N PRO A 769 27.70 -4.80 20.98
CA PRO A 769 29.06 -4.77 20.45
C PRO A 769 29.99 -5.80 21.06
N GLU A 770 29.82 -6.18 22.34
CA GLU A 770 30.64 -7.16 23.02
C GLU A 770 30.46 -8.54 22.40
N TYR A 771 29.20 -9.00 22.30
CA TYR A 771 28.88 -10.29 21.70
C TYR A 771 29.14 -10.34 20.20
N TRP A 772 28.97 -9.19 19.51
CA TRP A 772 29.34 -9.03 18.11
C TRP A 772 30.86 -9.26 17.91
N ASN A 773 31.71 -8.77 18.82
CA ASN A 773 33.15 -8.96 18.75
C ASN A 773 33.53 -10.40 19.00
N TYR A 774 32.91 -11.10 19.96
CA TYR A 774 33.11 -12.53 20.16
C TYR A 774 32.72 -13.35 18.93
N ALA A 775 31.58 -13.03 18.33
CA ALA A 775 31.11 -13.66 17.11
C ALA A 775 32.08 -13.45 15.94
N LYS A 776 32.67 -12.26 15.81
CA LYS A 776 33.75 -11.97 14.83
C LYS A 776 34.98 -12.84 15.01
N LEU A 777 35.44 -13.04 16.26
CA LEU A 777 36.59 -13.87 16.54
C LEU A 777 36.30 -15.34 16.18
N ILE A 778 35.11 -15.84 16.55
CA ILE A 778 34.67 -17.19 16.19
C ILE A 778 34.60 -17.34 14.68
N SER A 779 34.00 -16.33 13.98
CA SER A 779 33.96 -16.31 12.52
C SER A 779 35.40 -16.34 11.91
N GLY A 780 36.34 -15.69 12.55
CA GLY A 780 37.76 -15.73 12.14
C GLY A 780 38.33 -17.17 12.10
N VAL A 781 38.11 -17.95 13.16
CA VAL A 781 38.60 -19.36 13.22
C VAL A 781 37.80 -20.29 12.28
N LEU A 782 36.50 -20.04 12.09
CA LEU A 782 35.69 -20.79 11.13
C LEU A 782 36.17 -20.60 9.68
N ARG A 783 36.58 -19.40 9.28
CA ARG A 783 37.14 -19.10 7.95
C ARG A 783 38.41 -19.90 7.64
N TYR A 784 39.20 -20.23 8.64
CA TYR A 784 40.38 -21.11 8.50
C TYR A 784 40.03 -22.59 8.63
N ARG A 785 38.76 -22.95 8.57
CA ARG A 785 38.25 -24.33 8.64
C ARG A 785 38.77 -25.11 9.84
N MET A 786 38.83 -24.43 10.99
CA MET A 786 39.11 -25.14 12.25
C MET A 786 38.01 -26.19 12.46
N PRO A 787 38.31 -27.44 12.78
CA PRO A 787 37.31 -28.48 13.03
C PRO A 787 36.27 -28.01 14.04
N ILE A 788 34.98 -28.24 13.75
CA ILE A 788 33.86 -27.66 14.50
C ILE A 788 33.89 -28.08 15.97
N ASP A 789 34.31 -29.33 16.29
CA ASP A 789 34.49 -29.81 17.64
C ASP A 789 35.54 -29.02 18.41
N HIS A 790 36.61 -28.54 17.73
CA HIS A 790 37.63 -27.66 18.29
C HIS A 790 37.11 -26.24 18.50
N VAL A 791 36.31 -25.71 17.58
CA VAL A 791 35.66 -24.41 17.77
C VAL A 791 34.70 -24.46 18.96
N ILE A 792 33.95 -25.52 19.10
CA ILE A 792 33.04 -25.71 20.25
C ILE A 792 33.80 -25.74 21.55
N ARG A 793 34.92 -26.49 21.63
CA ARG A 793 35.77 -26.50 22.82
C ARG A 793 36.35 -25.12 23.14
N LEU A 794 36.74 -24.37 22.13
CA LEU A 794 37.19 -22.98 22.30
C LEU A 794 36.09 -22.12 22.91
N VAL A 795 34.86 -22.17 22.36
CA VAL A 795 33.71 -21.43 22.88
C VAL A 795 33.36 -21.82 24.30
N SER A 796 33.35 -23.11 24.59
CA SER A 796 33.11 -23.63 25.95
C SER A 796 34.13 -23.15 27.00
N SER A 797 35.37 -22.91 26.58
CA SER A 797 36.46 -22.44 27.45
C SER A 797 36.42 -20.95 27.78
N LEU A 798 35.59 -20.14 27.08
CA LEU A 798 35.47 -18.71 27.31
C LEU A 798 34.91 -18.45 28.72
N GLN A 799 35.55 -17.54 29.47
CA GLN A 799 35.06 -17.07 30.76
C GLN A 799 34.25 -15.76 30.52
N LEU A 800 32.93 -15.87 30.69
CA LEU A 800 32.02 -14.72 30.61
C LEU A 800 31.51 -14.35 32.01
N LYS A 801 31.10 -13.10 32.20
CA LYS A 801 30.68 -12.58 33.54
C LYS A 801 29.44 -13.27 34.14
N SER A 802 28.72 -14.07 33.39
CA SER A 802 27.51 -14.76 33.85
C SER A 802 27.60 -16.25 33.58
N GLU A 803 27.52 -17.06 34.67
CA GLU A 803 27.58 -18.52 34.64
C GLU A 803 26.21 -19.15 34.93
N SER A 804 25.16 -18.79 34.24
CA SER A 804 23.88 -19.50 34.36
C SER A 804 23.82 -20.72 33.43
N ILE A 805 22.89 -21.65 33.68
CA ILE A 805 22.69 -22.88 32.87
C ILE A 805 22.40 -22.57 31.40
N ASN A 806 21.76 -21.44 31.13
CA ASN A 806 21.48 -20.96 29.79
C ASN A 806 22.34 -19.73 29.51
N THR A 807 23.52 -19.93 28.95
CA THR A 807 24.47 -18.86 28.61
C THR A 807 24.59 -18.68 27.11
N TRP A 808 25.13 -17.53 26.70
CA TRP A 808 25.47 -17.27 25.31
C TRP A 808 26.39 -18.37 24.72
N LYS A 809 27.35 -18.89 25.51
CA LYS A 809 28.22 -19.99 25.09
C LYS A 809 27.43 -21.22 24.64
N ASN A 810 26.51 -21.68 25.48
CA ASN A 810 25.65 -22.83 25.17
C ASN A 810 24.81 -22.62 23.93
N GLY A 811 24.36 -21.38 23.70
CA GLY A 811 23.63 -21.00 22.48
C GLY A 811 24.47 -21.11 21.22
N VAL A 812 25.71 -20.61 21.26
CA VAL A 812 26.67 -20.71 20.14
C VAL A 812 27.10 -22.16 19.92
N GLU A 813 27.40 -22.92 20.97
CA GLU A 813 27.70 -24.34 20.88
C GLU A 813 26.55 -25.10 20.18
N ARG A 814 25.31 -24.85 20.60
CA ARG A 814 24.14 -25.49 20.02
C ARG A 814 23.99 -25.14 18.52
N ALA A 815 24.28 -23.89 18.14
CA ALA A 815 24.23 -23.47 16.75
C ALA A 815 25.28 -24.16 15.88
N LEU A 816 26.46 -24.49 16.43
CA LEU A 816 27.56 -25.12 15.70
C LEU A 816 27.55 -26.66 15.76
N LYS A 817 27.02 -27.28 16.83
CA LYS A 817 27.01 -28.76 17.02
C LYS A 817 26.35 -29.50 15.87
N LYS A 818 25.35 -28.94 15.23
CA LYS A 818 24.64 -29.56 14.08
C LYS A 818 25.51 -29.76 12.83
N TYR A 819 26.68 -29.15 12.77
CA TYR A 819 27.62 -29.28 11.64
C TYR A 819 28.76 -30.27 11.92
N ILE A 820 28.74 -30.97 13.07
CA ILE A 820 29.67 -32.05 13.34
C ILE A 820 29.16 -33.30 12.60
N THR A 821 30.04 -33.94 11.84
CA THR A 821 29.69 -35.15 11.09
C THR A 821 29.26 -36.26 12.07
N ASP A 822 28.15 -36.92 11.78
CA ASP A 822 27.67 -38.05 12.56
C ASP A 822 28.72 -39.16 12.69
N GLY A 823 28.84 -39.74 13.89
CA GLY A 823 29.87 -40.73 14.22
C GLY A 823 31.21 -40.17 14.68
N THR A 824 31.39 -38.82 14.67
CA THR A 824 32.61 -38.19 15.21
C THR A 824 32.73 -38.47 16.69
N GLU A 825 33.87 -39.02 17.14
CA GLU A 825 34.14 -39.33 18.55
C GLU A 825 34.38 -38.06 19.39
N ALA A 826 33.70 -37.94 20.51
CA ALA A 826 33.93 -36.86 21.47
C ALA A 826 35.15 -37.20 22.38
N LYS A 827 36.37 -37.11 21.83
CA LYS A 827 37.60 -37.42 22.52
C LYS A 827 37.73 -36.65 23.83
N GLY A 828 38.06 -37.42 24.94
CA GLY A 828 38.28 -36.87 26.26
C GLY A 828 36.98 -36.56 27.05
N GLN A 829 35.82 -36.97 26.55
CA GLN A 829 34.54 -36.88 27.29
C GLN A 829 34.07 -38.26 27.71
N LYS A 830 33.73 -38.40 29.01
CA LYS A 830 33.18 -39.64 29.58
C LYS A 830 31.66 -39.59 29.60
N CYS A 831 31.02 -40.69 29.27
CA CYS A 831 29.58 -40.82 29.40
C CYS A 831 29.17 -40.63 30.88
N PRO A 832 28.25 -39.71 31.19
CA PRO A 832 27.83 -39.47 32.57
C PRO A 832 27.08 -40.63 33.17
N GLN A 833 26.58 -41.56 32.38
CA GLN A 833 25.79 -42.69 32.83
C GLN A 833 26.62 -43.96 33.06
N CYS A 834 27.59 -44.25 32.17
CA CYS A 834 28.40 -45.44 32.27
C CYS A 834 29.90 -45.20 32.48
N GLY A 835 30.36 -43.94 32.49
CA GLY A 835 31.75 -43.54 32.70
C GLY A 835 32.72 -43.85 31.57
N GLN A 836 32.26 -44.50 30.48
CA GLN A 836 33.10 -44.88 29.33
C GLN A 836 33.33 -43.70 28.35
N GLU A 837 34.50 -43.68 27.72
CA GLU A 837 34.83 -42.67 26.68
C GLU A 837 34.39 -43.14 25.29
N THR A 838 33.10 -43.47 25.15
CA THR A 838 32.48 -43.97 23.90
C THR A 838 31.38 -43.06 23.37
N LEU A 839 31.47 -41.75 23.71
CA LEU A 839 30.54 -40.76 23.20
C LEU A 839 30.84 -40.38 21.75
N VAL A 840 29.81 -40.37 20.93
CA VAL A 840 29.89 -39.93 19.54
C VAL A 840 28.79 -38.89 19.26
N TYR A 841 29.06 -38.00 18.32
CA TYR A 841 28.03 -37.05 17.82
C TYR A 841 27.11 -37.76 16.82
N GLN A 842 25.81 -37.60 16.99
CA GLN A 842 24.77 -38.02 16.06
C GLN A 842 23.66 -37.00 16.07
N GLU A 843 23.36 -36.42 14.89
CA GLU A 843 22.38 -35.32 14.72
C GLU A 843 22.59 -34.16 15.73
N GLY A 844 23.83 -33.81 16.02
CA GLY A 844 24.19 -32.75 16.96
C GLY A 844 24.07 -33.13 18.45
N CYS A 845 23.64 -34.36 18.77
CA CYS A 845 23.59 -34.90 20.13
C CYS A 845 24.77 -35.81 20.41
N LEU A 846 25.20 -35.90 21.69
CA LEU A 846 26.19 -36.90 22.12
C LEU A 846 25.48 -38.20 22.54
N ILE A 847 25.78 -39.27 21.84
CA ILE A 847 25.25 -40.63 22.13
C ILE A 847 26.38 -41.54 22.59
N CYS A 848 26.17 -42.26 23.67
CA CYS A 848 27.11 -43.25 24.14
C CYS A 848 26.93 -44.57 23.40
N LYS A 849 27.96 -45.03 22.69
CA LYS A 849 27.92 -46.31 21.96
C LYS A 849 27.82 -47.50 22.90
N ASN A 850 28.20 -47.37 24.20
CA ASN A 850 28.20 -48.47 25.16
C ASN A 850 26.85 -48.63 25.86
N CYS A 851 26.20 -47.57 26.30
CA CYS A 851 24.97 -47.67 27.10
C CYS A 851 23.75 -47.03 26.46
N GLY A 852 23.86 -46.44 25.26
CA GLY A 852 22.79 -45.78 24.57
C GLY A 852 22.35 -44.44 25.18
N ALA A 853 22.99 -43.97 26.22
CA ALA A 853 22.68 -42.69 26.85
C ALA A 853 22.88 -41.56 25.85
N SER A 854 21.90 -40.69 25.73
CA SER A 854 21.94 -39.55 24.83
C SER A 854 21.92 -38.24 25.62
N ARG A 855 22.72 -37.25 25.21
CA ARG A 855 22.75 -35.90 25.76
C ARG A 855 22.65 -34.92 24.61
N CYS A 856 21.45 -34.37 24.42
CA CYS A 856 21.20 -33.24 23.54
C CYS A 856 21.28 -31.97 24.41
N GLY A 857 22.19 -31.07 24.08
CA GLY A 857 22.40 -29.81 24.85
C GLY A 857 21.45 -28.71 24.49
#